data_57367b724b9d2a16e6745c23a4d4534f
#
_entry.id   57367b724b9d2a16e6745c23a4d4534f
#
_cell.length_a   1.000
_cell.length_b   1.000
_cell.length_c   1.000
_cell.angle_alpha   90.00
_cell.angle_beta   90.00
_cell.angle_gamma   90.00
#
_symmetry.space_group_name_H-M   'P 1'
#
loop_
_entity.id
_entity.type
_entity.pdbx_description
1 polymer ?
#
loop_
_entity_poly.entity_id
_entity_poly.type
_entity_poly.pdbx_seq_one_letter_code
_entity_poly.pdbx_strand_id
1 'polypeptide(L)'
;MQHRASERRSIQGWVPQVSILRPGIRSLPGIGCFVFAAVLQCGFVLSAQTAAQAWLKYRPIGKPLSVPTRVSTLGQSLLEQTAAIELRRGLLYLSGSTPLAAGPNTILLGTVQEMRARQPKTTLPTLEPDEFLISAKHGDLTREVDITGGSDRAILYGVFTLLRNLAQGIDLGEAVIRERPAMPIRWVDEWDNADGSIERGYAGRSIFFDDGHVREDLAPVAEYARLLASTGINGCNLNNVNNAAVFLTPQMLEGVARIAEAMRPYGVRVSLSVDIASPQKIGGIATFDPLDPAVKKWWANKVDEIYALIPDFSGFTVKADSEGQPGPASFGRTPADAANTLAAALAPHNGVVLYRAFVYNHHLDWRDPKADRARAAYDIFHPLDGKFASNVIIQTKEGPIDFQAREPVSPLFGGLTQTSQAMELQITQEYTGQQRHLVYLAPMWKQVLDFDMRVNGASTPVKQIVAGKSFHRDLGGIVGVSGIGQQAWLGSPLALANLYAFGRLAWDPNLTPEQIAEEWTRQTISTNPAVVRTVTRMLMQSWPAYESYTGPLGLQTLTDITGSHYGPNIESSENNGWGQWHRADHDGVGMDRTVATGTGFVGQYSPDVAKNYESASTTPDNLLLFFHHVPYTYKLHDGKTVIQYLYDSHYDGAPQAAQFVDDWKSLKGRIDSELYADMLPRLQYQAGHAIVWRDAVTQYFLKLSGIPDQQGRAGHYPNRLEAEDARLTAYRVIDVNPWEDASHGKAVYCGPAPDRSPQPAPDGSALPAPDRSALPAPDGSALPAADRSAQPSPNGSAQPAPVGSAQPAPVGSAQPAPVGSALPPPAQPTPDGSALPAPDGNAQPAADGSALPALDGSAQPAPVGSALQGSASSLKGTGFSPYKNSQEKKRALAPEGDQSCTADFAYKGKAGRFKIAVQYFDLQGGAAKFTLSLNGQQPNSDASWSADATLPTPHPHADNSTRHIIHNIALKSGDTIRISANPDATDPAALDYIEILPATP
;
A
#
# COMPACT_ATOMS: atom_id res chain seq x y z
N MET A 1 49.87 -55.41 -26.54
CA MET A 1 49.90 -54.70 -27.82
C MET A 1 49.02 -53.45 -27.64
N GLN A 2 49.75 -52.39 -27.45
CA GLN A 2 49.67 -51.06 -28.07
C GLN A 2 48.36 -50.33 -27.93
N HIS A 3 48.36 -49.28 -27.04
CA HIS A 3 48.45 -47.84 -27.31
C HIS A 3 47.19 -47.23 -27.99
N ARG A 4 46.51 -46.38 -27.26
CA ARG A 4 46.60 -44.90 -27.36
C ARG A 4 45.77 -44.17 -26.30
N ALA A 5 46.47 -43.26 -25.63
CA ALA A 5 45.95 -42.25 -24.76
C ALA A 5 45.38 -41.04 -25.57
N SER A 6 44.60 -40.25 -24.93
CA SER A 6 44.33 -38.81 -25.08
C SER A 6 42.83 -38.52 -24.90
N GLU A 7 42.32 -37.53 -24.24
CA GLU A 7 42.79 -36.29 -23.67
C GLU A 7 41.72 -35.84 -22.71
N ARG A 8 42.07 -35.57 -21.47
CA ARG A 8 41.16 -34.84 -20.57
C ARG A 8 41.34 -33.35 -20.85
N ARG A 9 40.28 -32.66 -21.28
CA ARG A 9 40.22 -31.20 -21.23
C ARG A 9 39.50 -30.79 -19.94
N SER A 10 40.27 -30.19 -19.05
CA SER A 10 39.83 -29.48 -17.88
C SER A 10 39.27 -28.11 -18.31
N ILE A 11 38.02 -27.82 -17.94
CA ILE A 11 37.48 -26.47 -18.02
C ILE A 11 37.77 -25.81 -16.66
N GLN A 12 38.76 -24.94 -16.64
CA GLN A 12 39.02 -24.04 -15.51
C GLN A 12 38.05 -22.85 -15.56
N GLY A 13 37.39 -22.59 -14.41
CA GLY A 13 36.52 -21.47 -14.23
C GLY A 13 37.23 -20.13 -14.26
N TRP A 14 36.54 -19.15 -14.78
CA TRP A 14 36.92 -17.74 -14.73
C TRP A 14 36.46 -17.12 -13.40
N VAL A 15 37.42 -16.60 -12.65
CA VAL A 15 37.23 -15.66 -11.56
C VAL A 15 37.92 -14.37 -11.95
N PRO A 16 37.25 -13.22 -11.97
CA PRO A 16 37.91 -11.96 -12.25
C PRO A 16 38.72 -11.51 -11.02
N GLN A 17 40.00 -11.41 -11.19
CA GLN A 17 40.91 -10.73 -10.24
C GLN A 17 40.86 -9.22 -10.49
N VAL A 18 40.59 -8.49 -9.46
CA VAL A 18 40.76 -7.01 -9.45
C VAL A 18 42.20 -6.73 -9.06
N SER A 19 42.97 -6.21 -10.00
CA SER A 19 44.34 -5.74 -9.76
C SER A 19 44.36 -4.29 -9.32
N ILE A 20 44.88 -4.04 -8.14
CA ILE A 20 45.18 -2.71 -7.61
C ILE A 20 46.57 -2.30 -8.15
N LEU A 21 46.62 -1.29 -9.01
CA LEU A 21 47.84 -0.61 -9.42
C LEU A 21 48.04 0.64 -8.57
N ARG A 22 49.15 0.71 -7.85
CA ARG A 22 49.65 1.96 -7.22
C ARG A 22 50.44 2.76 -8.26
N PRO A 23 50.33 4.10 -8.32
CA PRO A 23 51.21 4.93 -9.13
C PRO A 23 52.41 5.39 -8.33
N GLY A 24 53.57 5.16 -8.90
CA GLY A 24 54.83 5.76 -8.45
C GLY A 24 55.04 7.16 -9.06
N ILE A 25 55.44 8.06 -8.21
CA ILE A 25 55.77 9.47 -8.50
C ILE A 25 57.11 9.57 -9.22
N ARG A 26 57.19 10.27 -10.35
CA ARG A 26 58.39 10.99 -10.78
C ARG A 26 58.03 12.31 -11.42
N SER A 27 58.61 13.34 -10.86
CA SER A 27 58.55 14.75 -11.28
C SER A 27 59.44 15.04 -12.46
N LEU A 28 59.02 15.99 -13.31
CA LEU A 28 59.79 17.12 -13.84
C LEU A 28 58.90 18.10 -14.73
N PRO A 29 59.32 19.33 -14.96
CA PRO A 29 58.43 20.47 -14.94
C PRO A 29 58.19 21.17 -16.31
N GLY A 30 57.18 21.99 -16.39
CA GLY A 30 57.21 23.21 -17.21
C GLY A 30 56.10 23.37 -18.23
N ILE A 31 55.31 24.46 -18.02
CA ILE A 31 54.73 25.34 -19.04
C ILE A 31 53.28 25.02 -19.48
N GLY A 32 52.43 25.97 -19.21
CA GLY A 32 51.26 26.32 -20.05
C GLY A 32 49.88 26.20 -19.39
N CYS A 33 49.38 27.33 -18.88
CA CYS A 33 48.00 27.54 -18.53
C CYS A 33 47.07 27.28 -19.72
N PHE A 34 46.17 26.32 -19.59
CA PHE A 34 44.83 26.39 -20.23
C PHE A 34 43.85 25.81 -19.20
N VAL A 35 42.99 26.70 -18.71
CA VAL A 35 41.84 26.35 -17.92
C VAL A 35 40.82 25.69 -18.84
N PHE A 36 40.69 24.35 -18.72
CA PHE A 36 39.52 23.65 -19.20
C PHE A 36 38.72 23.27 -17.98
N ALA A 37 37.59 23.98 -17.78
CA ALA A 37 36.56 23.54 -16.85
C ALA A 37 35.96 22.26 -17.42
N ALA A 38 36.43 21.13 -16.94
CA ALA A 38 35.74 19.86 -17.12
C ALA A 38 34.56 19.85 -16.15
N VAL A 39 33.37 20.12 -16.66
CA VAL A 39 32.12 19.79 -16.03
C VAL A 39 32.13 18.27 -15.84
N LEU A 40 32.37 17.81 -14.62
CA LEU A 40 32.06 16.44 -14.22
C LEU A 40 30.55 16.29 -14.31
N GLN A 41 30.05 15.80 -15.43
CA GLN A 41 28.81 15.05 -15.44
C GLN A 41 29.10 13.78 -14.59
N CYS A 42 28.76 13.82 -13.32
CA CYS A 42 28.50 12.61 -12.55
C CYS A 42 27.26 11.96 -13.16
N GLY A 43 27.44 11.19 -14.20
CA GLY A 43 26.49 10.16 -14.55
C GLY A 43 26.42 9.24 -13.33
N PHE A 44 25.31 9.28 -12.63
CA PHE A 44 24.99 8.22 -11.67
C PHE A 44 24.99 6.92 -12.47
N VAL A 45 26.08 6.16 -12.37
CA VAL A 45 26.03 4.74 -12.67
C VAL A 45 25.04 4.17 -11.66
N LEU A 46 23.85 3.85 -12.13
CA LEU A 46 22.84 3.14 -11.35
C LEU A 46 23.48 1.80 -10.95
N SER A 47 24.11 1.78 -9.79
CA SER A 47 24.56 0.55 -9.16
C SER A 47 23.33 -0.27 -8.81
N ALA A 48 23.32 -1.54 -9.20
CA ALA A 48 22.25 -2.45 -8.82
C ALA A 48 22.03 -2.39 -7.31
N GLN A 49 20.77 -2.24 -6.88
CA GLN A 49 20.42 -2.21 -5.47
C GLN A 49 20.77 -3.55 -4.82
N THR A 50 21.23 -3.51 -3.59
CA THR A 50 21.59 -4.71 -2.84
C THR A 50 20.81 -4.84 -1.57
N ALA A 51 20.59 -6.06 -1.10
CA ALA A 51 19.91 -6.32 0.17
C ALA A 51 20.64 -5.72 1.38
N ALA A 52 21.94 -5.42 1.25
CA ALA A 52 22.71 -4.71 2.25
C ALA A 52 22.34 -3.23 2.38
N GLN A 53 21.65 -2.65 1.40
CA GLN A 53 21.07 -1.30 1.51
C GLN A 53 19.80 -1.28 2.39
N ALA A 54 19.23 -2.44 2.69
CA ALA A 54 18.12 -2.64 3.62
C ALA A 54 18.62 -3.18 4.98
N TRP A 55 18.08 -4.28 5.47
CA TRP A 55 18.41 -4.85 6.79
C TRP A 55 19.50 -5.94 6.77
N LEU A 56 19.96 -6.38 5.61
CA LEU A 56 21.03 -7.40 5.49
C LEU A 56 22.43 -6.77 5.44
N LYS A 57 22.66 -5.73 6.25
CA LYS A 57 23.94 -5.02 6.34
C LYS A 57 25.03 -5.82 7.04
N TYR A 58 24.65 -6.67 7.99
CA TYR A 58 25.58 -7.49 8.79
C TYR A 58 26.76 -6.69 9.35
N ARG A 59 26.46 -5.63 10.10
CA ARG A 59 27.50 -4.77 10.68
C ARG A 59 28.33 -5.53 11.71
N PRO A 60 29.65 -5.24 11.84
CA PRO A 60 30.50 -5.83 12.87
C PRO A 60 29.90 -5.65 14.27
N ILE A 61 29.76 -6.73 15.02
CA ILE A 61 29.16 -6.68 16.36
C ILE A 61 30.15 -6.25 17.45
N GLY A 62 31.42 -6.00 17.11
CA GLY A 62 32.45 -5.50 18.02
C GLY A 62 32.88 -6.47 19.12
N LYS A 63 32.42 -7.72 19.09
CA LYS A 63 32.80 -8.83 19.99
C LYS A 63 32.99 -10.13 19.20
N PRO A 64 33.70 -11.12 19.72
CA PRO A 64 33.80 -12.42 19.07
C PRO A 64 32.44 -13.05 18.83
N LEU A 65 32.27 -13.73 17.69
CA LEU A 65 31.04 -14.46 17.39
C LEU A 65 30.85 -15.61 18.39
N SER A 66 29.64 -15.78 18.86
CA SER A 66 29.26 -16.85 19.77
C SER A 66 29.04 -18.20 19.09
N VAL A 67 29.25 -18.26 17.77
CA VAL A 67 29.04 -19.46 16.95
C VAL A 67 30.30 -19.82 16.17
N PRO A 68 30.45 -21.09 15.72
CA PRO A 68 31.51 -21.48 14.80
C PRO A 68 31.48 -20.69 13.50
N THR A 69 32.63 -20.57 12.83
CA THR A 69 32.74 -19.83 11.58
C THR A 69 32.92 -20.74 10.37
N ARG A 70 33.24 -22.04 10.59
CA ARG A 70 33.27 -23.04 9.52
C ARG A 70 31.84 -23.51 9.21
N VAL A 71 31.45 -23.47 7.94
CA VAL A 71 30.16 -23.90 7.46
C VAL A 71 30.27 -25.09 6.53
N SER A 72 29.53 -26.14 6.80
CA SER A 72 29.44 -27.36 5.98
C SER A 72 28.00 -27.69 5.65
N THR A 73 27.71 -28.12 4.41
CA THR A 73 26.42 -28.63 3.99
C THR A 73 26.47 -30.16 3.90
N LEU A 74 25.34 -30.82 4.14
CA LEU A 74 25.20 -32.26 3.94
C LEU A 74 24.67 -32.59 2.54
N GLY A 75 23.79 -31.72 2.02
CA GLY A 75 23.24 -31.83 0.66
C GLY A 75 23.99 -30.98 -0.36
N GLN A 76 23.48 -31.04 -1.61
CA GLN A 76 24.08 -30.33 -2.75
C GLN A 76 23.01 -29.51 -3.52
N SER A 77 21.84 -29.30 -2.94
CA SER A 77 20.80 -28.51 -3.60
C SER A 77 21.20 -27.05 -3.77
N LEU A 78 20.61 -26.37 -4.72
CA LEU A 78 20.85 -24.93 -4.95
C LEU A 78 20.52 -24.11 -3.70
N LEU A 79 19.45 -24.43 -3.00
CA LEU A 79 19.03 -23.72 -1.77
C LEU A 79 20.01 -23.94 -0.61
N GLU A 80 20.51 -25.15 -0.39
CA GLU A 80 21.53 -25.41 0.61
C GLU A 80 22.85 -24.69 0.31
N GLN A 81 23.28 -24.68 -0.96
CA GLN A 81 24.47 -23.93 -1.35
C GLN A 81 24.27 -22.42 -1.13
N THR A 82 23.09 -21.88 -1.47
CA THR A 82 22.75 -20.49 -1.20
C THR A 82 22.74 -20.20 0.31
N ALA A 83 22.16 -21.09 1.11
CA ALA A 83 22.17 -20.97 2.57
C ALA A 83 23.59 -20.92 3.15
N ALA A 84 24.48 -21.79 2.64
CA ALA A 84 25.87 -21.80 3.05
C ALA A 84 26.65 -20.54 2.62
N ILE A 85 26.40 -20.04 1.42
CA ILE A 85 27.00 -18.79 0.92
C ILE A 85 26.53 -17.62 1.78
N GLU A 86 25.22 -17.51 2.05
CA GLU A 86 24.67 -16.44 2.85
C GLU A 86 25.19 -16.47 4.29
N LEU A 87 25.26 -17.67 4.89
CA LEU A 87 25.80 -17.82 6.24
C LEU A 87 27.28 -17.39 6.31
N ARG A 88 28.12 -17.83 5.37
CA ARG A 88 29.54 -17.40 5.31
C ARG A 88 29.65 -15.90 5.13
N ARG A 89 28.80 -15.28 4.25
CA ARG A 89 28.76 -13.85 4.03
C ARG A 89 28.41 -13.10 5.32
N GLY A 90 27.34 -13.49 5.97
CA GLY A 90 26.87 -12.86 7.22
C GLY A 90 27.90 -12.98 8.34
N LEU A 91 28.47 -14.17 8.55
CA LEU A 91 29.50 -14.38 9.57
C LEU A 91 30.77 -13.55 9.31
N LEU A 92 31.17 -13.41 8.05
CA LEU A 92 32.34 -12.60 7.66
C LEU A 92 32.14 -11.14 8.02
N TYR A 93 30.95 -10.55 7.63
CA TYR A 93 30.67 -9.15 7.92
C TYR A 93 30.45 -8.89 9.40
N LEU A 94 29.74 -9.76 10.12
CA LEU A 94 29.51 -9.65 11.57
C LEU A 94 30.81 -9.76 12.38
N SER A 95 31.81 -10.51 11.90
CA SER A 95 33.10 -10.66 12.58
C SER A 95 34.07 -9.48 12.38
N GLY A 96 33.82 -8.62 11.40
CA GLY A 96 34.60 -7.41 11.15
C GLY A 96 36.05 -7.65 10.77
N SER A 97 36.31 -8.34 9.69
CA SER A 97 37.71 -8.58 9.15
C SER A 97 38.60 -9.57 9.88
N THR A 98 38.15 -10.21 10.93
CA THR A 98 38.91 -11.32 11.51
C THR A 98 38.80 -12.52 10.59
N PRO A 99 39.91 -13.10 10.10
CA PRO A 99 39.86 -14.32 9.31
C PRO A 99 39.08 -15.40 10.06
N LEU A 100 38.09 -15.98 9.38
CA LEU A 100 37.30 -17.06 9.97
C LEU A 100 38.23 -18.22 10.30
N ALA A 101 38.46 -18.48 11.58
CA ALA A 101 39.44 -19.43 12.04
C ALA A 101 39.17 -20.84 11.51
N ALA A 102 40.19 -21.48 10.95
CA ALA A 102 40.19 -22.92 10.69
C ALA A 102 40.28 -23.66 12.03
N GLY A 103 39.11 -24.19 12.48
CA GLY A 103 39.01 -24.92 13.74
C GLY A 103 38.15 -26.17 13.62
N PRO A 104 38.11 -27.06 14.62
CA PRO A 104 37.27 -28.25 14.62
C PRO A 104 35.76 -27.91 14.72
N ASN A 105 35.43 -26.67 15.10
CA ASN A 105 34.06 -26.20 15.31
C ASN A 105 33.35 -25.90 13.99
N THR A 106 32.12 -26.35 13.81
CA THR A 106 31.40 -26.29 12.53
C THR A 106 29.93 -25.91 12.73
N ILE A 107 29.38 -25.13 11.81
CA ILE A 107 27.93 -25.04 11.58
C ILE A 107 27.58 -26.01 10.47
N LEU A 108 26.71 -26.95 10.78
CA LEU A 108 26.26 -27.99 9.87
C LEU A 108 24.85 -27.66 9.34
N LEU A 109 24.69 -27.66 8.02
CA LEU A 109 23.43 -27.42 7.33
C LEU A 109 22.95 -28.72 6.70
N GLY A 110 21.66 -29.02 6.83
CA GLY A 110 21.06 -30.18 6.15
C GLY A 110 19.58 -30.33 6.47
N THR A 111 18.90 -31.11 5.65
CA THR A 111 17.52 -31.55 5.92
C THR A 111 17.47 -32.58 7.04
N VAL A 112 16.29 -32.82 7.62
CA VAL A 112 16.07 -33.89 8.61
C VAL A 112 16.59 -35.24 8.11
N GLN A 113 16.40 -35.54 6.81
CA GLN A 113 16.83 -36.81 6.21
C GLN A 113 18.36 -36.90 6.19
N GLU A 114 19.06 -35.87 5.76
CA GLU A 114 20.53 -35.81 5.70
C GLU A 114 21.17 -35.82 7.08
N MET A 115 20.59 -35.09 8.02
CA MET A 115 21.06 -35.07 9.41
C MET A 115 20.91 -36.46 10.08
N ARG A 116 19.78 -37.18 9.81
CA ARG A 116 19.59 -38.55 10.26
C ARG A 116 20.61 -39.51 9.65
N ALA A 117 20.92 -39.38 8.37
CA ALA A 117 21.92 -40.15 7.70
C ALA A 117 23.31 -39.93 8.29
N ARG A 118 23.67 -38.70 8.63
CA ARG A 118 24.94 -38.28 9.24
C ARG A 118 25.07 -38.71 10.71
N GLN A 119 23.95 -38.67 11.43
CA GLN A 119 23.89 -38.92 12.89
C GLN A 119 22.78 -39.93 13.23
N PRO A 120 22.95 -41.24 12.86
CA PRO A 120 21.83 -42.23 13.00
C PRO A 120 21.37 -42.48 14.42
N LYS A 121 22.18 -42.14 15.42
CA LYS A 121 21.85 -42.32 16.86
C LYS A 121 21.13 -41.12 17.46
N THR A 122 21.03 -39.99 16.75
CA THR A 122 20.37 -38.78 17.22
C THR A 122 18.90 -38.83 16.86
N THR A 123 18.02 -38.71 17.85
CA THR A 123 16.59 -38.58 17.60
C THR A 123 16.28 -37.14 17.19
N LEU A 124 15.94 -36.95 15.92
CA LEU A 124 15.48 -35.68 15.39
C LEU A 124 13.94 -35.67 15.31
N PRO A 125 13.26 -34.56 15.64
CA PRO A 125 11.83 -34.43 15.45
C PRO A 125 11.47 -34.47 13.97
N THR A 126 10.20 -34.76 13.68
CA THR A 126 9.63 -34.47 12.36
C THR A 126 9.45 -32.96 12.23
N LEU A 127 9.84 -32.42 11.10
CA LEU A 127 9.67 -31.01 10.75
C LEU A 127 8.76 -30.89 9.53
N GLU A 128 7.90 -29.87 9.55
CA GLU A 128 7.11 -29.47 8.38
C GLU A 128 8.00 -28.87 7.28
N PRO A 129 7.54 -28.78 6.03
CA PRO A 129 8.41 -28.37 4.91
C PRO A 129 9.15 -27.05 5.12
N ASP A 130 8.51 -26.02 5.70
CA ASP A 130 9.15 -24.73 5.97
C ASP A 130 9.59 -24.56 7.44
N GLU A 131 9.57 -25.63 8.22
CA GLU A 131 10.00 -25.64 9.62
C GLU A 131 11.49 -25.93 9.73
N PHE A 132 12.18 -25.25 10.63
CA PHE A 132 13.59 -25.50 10.93
C PHE A 132 13.85 -25.63 12.42
N LEU A 133 15.00 -26.23 12.71
CA LEU A 133 15.54 -26.41 14.06
C LEU A 133 17.02 -25.95 14.04
N ILE A 134 17.36 -25.00 14.92
CA ILE A 134 18.74 -24.63 15.21
C ILE A 134 19.09 -25.21 16.59
N SER A 135 20.16 -25.98 16.70
CA SER A 135 20.60 -26.55 17.98
C SER A 135 22.11 -26.43 18.13
N ALA A 136 22.55 -25.95 19.27
CA ALA A 136 23.96 -25.91 19.63
C ALA A 136 24.34 -27.13 20.48
N LYS A 137 25.47 -27.79 20.14
CA LYS A 137 26.04 -28.89 20.90
C LYS A 137 27.43 -28.48 21.39
N HIS A 138 27.64 -28.60 22.69
CA HIS A 138 28.93 -28.39 23.30
C HIS A 138 29.58 -29.75 23.64
N GLY A 139 30.72 -30.02 23.09
CA GLY A 139 31.61 -31.09 23.54
C GLY A 139 32.82 -30.48 24.30
N ASP A 140 33.59 -31.28 25.01
CA ASP A 140 34.72 -30.82 25.83
C ASP A 140 35.72 -29.94 25.09
N LEU A 141 35.85 -30.12 23.78
CA LEU A 141 36.80 -29.38 22.94
C LEU A 141 36.19 -28.85 21.62
N THR A 142 34.90 -29.11 21.37
CA THR A 142 34.26 -28.79 20.08
C THR A 142 32.90 -28.15 20.30
N ARG A 143 32.59 -27.17 19.50
CA ARG A 143 31.23 -26.62 19.40
C ARG A 143 30.68 -26.90 18.00
N GLU A 144 29.54 -27.54 17.93
CA GLU A 144 28.79 -27.76 16.70
C GLU A 144 27.44 -27.07 16.78
N VAL A 145 27.02 -26.39 15.72
CA VAL A 145 25.71 -25.82 15.57
C VAL A 145 25.04 -26.48 14.38
N ASP A 146 23.94 -27.16 14.60
CA ASP A 146 23.17 -27.80 13.55
C ASP A 146 22.00 -26.88 13.15
N ILE A 147 21.84 -26.61 11.85
CA ILE A 147 20.67 -25.99 11.26
C ILE A 147 19.98 -27.06 10.42
N THR A 148 18.87 -27.57 10.92
CA THR A 148 18.12 -28.68 10.33
C THR A 148 16.82 -28.18 9.75
N GLY A 149 16.56 -28.38 8.46
CA GLY A 149 15.32 -27.99 7.79
C GLY A 149 14.38 -29.16 7.52
N GLY A 150 13.06 -28.91 7.54
CA GLY A 150 12.08 -29.85 6.98
C GLY A 150 12.22 -29.98 5.46
N SER A 151 12.77 -28.92 4.81
CA SER A 151 13.15 -28.88 3.40
C SER A 151 14.43 -28.04 3.23
N ASP A 152 14.98 -28.00 2.03
CA ASP A 152 16.14 -27.17 1.68
C ASP A 152 15.85 -25.68 1.92
N ARG A 153 14.62 -25.21 1.63
CA ARG A 153 14.19 -23.82 1.87
C ARG A 153 14.15 -23.50 3.36
N ALA A 154 13.76 -24.43 4.19
CA ALA A 154 13.74 -24.25 5.63
C ALA A 154 15.14 -24.09 6.22
N ILE A 155 16.16 -24.70 5.61
CA ILE A 155 17.57 -24.49 6.00
C ILE A 155 17.94 -23.02 5.81
N LEU A 156 17.57 -22.42 4.65
CA LEU A 156 17.84 -21.02 4.37
C LEU A 156 17.14 -20.09 5.38
N TYR A 157 15.89 -20.38 5.76
CA TYR A 157 15.18 -19.63 6.80
C TYR A 157 15.87 -19.74 8.17
N GLY A 158 16.37 -20.91 8.52
CA GLY A 158 17.17 -21.13 9.73
C GLY A 158 18.48 -20.31 9.71
N VAL A 159 19.14 -20.25 8.56
CA VAL A 159 20.35 -19.42 8.37
C VAL A 159 20.04 -17.94 8.57
N PHE A 160 19.00 -17.42 7.94
CA PHE A 160 18.59 -16.03 8.13
C PHE A 160 18.18 -15.72 9.58
N THR A 161 17.52 -16.67 10.26
CA THR A 161 17.18 -16.52 11.68
C THR A 161 18.44 -16.46 12.56
N LEU A 162 19.42 -17.32 12.33
CA LEU A 162 20.69 -17.25 13.05
C LEU A 162 21.41 -15.92 12.82
N LEU A 163 21.50 -15.47 11.58
CA LEU A 163 22.16 -14.21 11.21
C LEU A 163 21.43 -12.99 11.79
N ARG A 164 20.07 -13.01 11.78
CA ARG A 164 19.23 -11.99 12.39
C ARG A 164 19.51 -11.85 13.90
N ASN A 165 19.59 -12.97 14.61
CA ASN A 165 19.89 -12.97 16.04
C ASN A 165 21.30 -12.44 16.31
N LEU A 166 22.29 -12.92 15.58
CA LEU A 166 23.68 -12.46 15.72
C LEU A 166 23.83 -10.96 15.43
N ALA A 167 23.16 -10.47 14.37
CA ALA A 167 23.20 -9.05 14.00
C ALA A 167 22.61 -8.13 15.08
N GLN A 168 21.67 -8.64 15.87
CA GLN A 168 21.09 -7.95 17.03
C GLN A 168 21.97 -8.06 18.29
N GLY A 169 23.05 -8.82 18.23
CA GLY A 169 23.92 -9.09 19.38
C GLY A 169 23.38 -10.17 20.34
N ILE A 170 22.36 -10.93 19.91
CA ILE A 170 21.77 -12.04 20.66
C ILE A 170 22.70 -13.25 20.52
N ASP A 171 23.12 -13.79 21.66
CA ASP A 171 23.92 -15.01 21.71
C ASP A 171 23.01 -16.23 21.62
N LEU A 172 23.37 -17.19 20.75
CA LEU A 172 22.65 -18.44 20.63
C LEU A 172 22.70 -19.27 21.94
N GLY A 173 23.83 -19.19 22.67
CA GLY A 173 24.03 -19.99 23.89
C GLY A 173 23.87 -21.49 23.64
N GLU A 174 23.08 -22.15 24.51
CA GLU A 174 22.65 -23.55 24.36
C GLU A 174 21.17 -23.64 23.91
N ALA A 175 20.62 -22.53 23.44
CA ALA A 175 19.22 -22.48 23.03
C ALA A 175 18.95 -23.41 21.84
N VAL A 176 17.80 -24.03 21.87
CA VAL A 176 17.20 -24.73 20.75
C VAL A 176 16.13 -23.82 20.19
N ILE A 177 16.33 -23.38 18.94
CA ILE A 177 15.37 -22.54 18.22
C ILE A 177 14.61 -23.44 17.24
N ARG A 178 13.30 -23.55 17.41
CA ARG A 178 12.43 -24.27 16.48
C ARG A 178 11.33 -23.33 16.03
N GLU A 179 11.31 -23.03 14.73
CA GLU A 179 10.34 -22.11 14.15
C GLU A 179 9.73 -22.70 12.88
N ARG A 180 8.46 -22.34 12.67
CA ARG A 180 7.75 -22.59 11.41
C ARG A 180 6.85 -21.40 11.11
N PRO A 181 6.61 -21.08 9.81
CA PRO A 181 5.69 -20.02 9.46
C PRO A 181 4.25 -20.37 9.84
N ALA A 182 3.50 -19.36 10.27
CA ALA A 182 2.08 -19.49 10.54
C ALA A 182 1.26 -19.61 9.26
N MET A 183 1.70 -18.91 8.20
CA MET A 183 0.99 -18.78 6.93
C MET A 183 1.63 -19.65 5.84
N PRO A 184 0.86 -20.48 5.10
CA PRO A 184 1.37 -21.24 3.95
C PRO A 184 1.79 -20.31 2.80
N ILE A 185 0.94 -19.32 2.45
CA ILE A 185 1.20 -18.30 1.43
C ILE A 185 1.70 -17.05 2.11
N ARG A 186 2.86 -16.57 1.70
CA ARG A 186 3.52 -15.36 2.17
C ARG A 186 4.13 -14.68 0.96
N TRP A 187 3.27 -13.98 0.20
CA TRP A 187 3.65 -13.44 -1.10
C TRP A 187 3.65 -11.92 -1.08
N VAL A 188 4.55 -11.34 -1.86
CA VAL A 188 4.43 -9.95 -2.30
C VAL A 188 3.68 -9.92 -3.63
N ASP A 189 2.96 -8.84 -3.86
CA ASP A 189 2.16 -8.58 -5.06
C ASP A 189 2.68 -7.26 -5.66
N GLU A 190 3.53 -7.37 -6.68
CA GLU A 190 4.11 -6.22 -7.37
C GLU A 190 3.13 -5.72 -8.43
N TRP A 191 2.90 -4.42 -8.46
CA TRP A 191 1.97 -3.84 -9.44
C TRP A 191 2.74 -3.18 -10.60
N ASP A 192 3.68 -3.95 -11.13
CA ASP A 192 4.55 -3.53 -12.23
C ASP A 192 3.87 -3.69 -13.58
N ASN A 193 4.02 -2.69 -14.46
CA ASN A 193 3.52 -2.72 -15.81
C ASN A 193 4.64 -3.09 -16.79
N ALA A 194 4.27 -3.61 -17.95
CA ALA A 194 5.24 -4.03 -18.97
C ALA A 194 6.12 -2.86 -19.48
N ASP A 195 5.62 -1.63 -19.46
CA ASP A 195 6.37 -0.44 -19.84
C ASP A 195 7.40 0.03 -18.78
N GLY A 196 7.44 -0.66 -17.63
CA GLY A 196 8.33 -0.37 -16.52
C GLY A 196 7.79 0.67 -15.55
N SER A 197 6.56 1.16 -15.70
CA SER A 197 5.86 1.91 -14.67
C SER A 197 5.36 0.97 -13.56
N ILE A 198 5.11 1.50 -12.37
CA ILE A 198 4.58 0.75 -11.24
C ILE A 198 3.34 1.47 -10.75
N GLU A 199 2.18 0.81 -10.75
CA GLU A 199 0.99 1.38 -10.13
C GLU A 199 1.16 1.36 -8.60
N ARG A 200 0.95 2.51 -7.97
CA ARG A 200 1.20 2.70 -6.52
C ARG A 200 2.64 2.39 -6.08
N GLY A 201 3.61 2.53 -7.01
CA GLY A 201 5.04 2.45 -6.73
C GLY A 201 5.65 3.85 -6.67
N TYR A 202 6.30 4.18 -5.55
CA TYR A 202 6.84 5.52 -5.29
C TYR A 202 8.38 5.54 -5.25
N ALA A 203 9.01 4.51 -5.84
CA ALA A 203 10.45 4.28 -5.82
C ALA A 203 11.08 4.26 -7.22
N GLY A 204 10.46 4.93 -8.17
CA GLY A 204 10.93 4.97 -9.56
C GLY A 204 10.41 3.82 -10.42
N ARG A 205 11.18 3.43 -11.42
CA ARG A 205 10.77 2.41 -12.40
C ARG A 205 10.99 0.99 -11.89
N SER A 206 10.27 0.05 -12.49
CA SER A 206 10.31 -1.38 -12.23
C SER A 206 11.73 -1.95 -12.26
N ILE A 207 12.03 -2.87 -11.33
CA ILE A 207 13.23 -3.70 -11.38
C ILE A 207 13.07 -4.91 -12.31
N PHE A 208 11.84 -5.23 -12.75
CA PHE A 208 11.51 -6.40 -13.55
C PHE A 208 11.37 -6.09 -15.03
N PHE A 209 10.66 -5.00 -15.36
CA PHE A 209 10.24 -4.67 -16.72
C PHE A 209 10.73 -3.32 -17.18
N ASP A 210 10.88 -3.18 -18.50
CA ASP A 210 11.19 -1.91 -19.16
C ASP A 210 10.79 -1.98 -20.63
N ASP A 211 10.09 -0.98 -21.13
CA ASP A 211 9.68 -0.83 -22.54
C ASP A 211 9.11 -2.12 -23.18
N GLY A 212 8.21 -2.80 -22.48
CA GLY A 212 7.52 -4.00 -22.96
C GLY A 212 8.31 -5.32 -22.81
N HIS A 213 9.44 -5.31 -22.13
CA HIS A 213 10.34 -6.45 -21.99
C HIS A 213 10.77 -6.65 -20.55
N VAL A 214 11.20 -7.88 -20.23
CA VAL A 214 11.95 -8.14 -19.00
C VAL A 214 13.34 -7.54 -19.12
N ARG A 215 13.80 -6.84 -18.07
CA ARG A 215 15.10 -6.18 -18.03
C ARG A 215 16.25 -7.17 -18.25
N GLU A 216 17.34 -6.68 -18.83
CA GLU A 216 18.56 -7.49 -19.02
C GLU A 216 19.31 -7.73 -17.71
N ASP A 217 19.45 -6.68 -16.89
CA ASP A 217 20.10 -6.80 -15.57
C ASP A 217 19.06 -7.21 -14.52
N LEU A 218 19.18 -8.46 -14.05
CA LEU A 218 18.35 -9.06 -13.01
C LEU A 218 19.10 -9.16 -11.66
N ALA A 219 20.26 -8.51 -11.51
CA ALA A 219 20.95 -8.47 -10.21
C ALA A 219 20.09 -7.82 -9.11
N PRO A 220 19.31 -6.73 -9.35
CA PRO A 220 18.37 -6.20 -8.36
C PRO A 220 17.29 -7.21 -7.99
N VAL A 221 16.80 -8.00 -8.94
CA VAL A 221 15.78 -9.04 -8.70
C VAL A 221 16.31 -10.14 -7.78
N ALA A 222 17.55 -10.60 -8.01
CA ALA A 222 18.19 -11.60 -7.14
C ALA A 222 18.41 -11.06 -5.71
N GLU A 223 18.85 -9.80 -5.57
CA GLU A 223 19.00 -9.15 -4.26
C GLU A 223 17.64 -8.93 -3.58
N TYR A 224 16.58 -8.63 -4.35
CA TYR A 224 15.24 -8.55 -3.82
C TYR A 224 14.73 -9.91 -3.30
N ALA A 225 14.93 -10.98 -4.06
CA ALA A 225 14.58 -12.33 -3.62
C ALA A 225 15.33 -12.72 -2.34
N ARG A 226 16.61 -12.34 -2.22
CA ARG A 226 17.41 -12.50 -0.99
C ARG A 226 16.79 -11.76 0.19
N LEU A 227 16.34 -10.52 -0.04
CA LEU A 227 15.68 -9.68 0.96
C LEU A 227 14.36 -10.31 1.42
N LEU A 228 13.51 -10.76 0.49
CA LEU A 228 12.25 -11.44 0.75
C LEU A 228 12.43 -12.72 1.57
N ALA A 229 13.34 -13.58 1.14
CA ALA A 229 13.63 -14.85 1.82
C ALA A 229 14.11 -14.65 3.26
N SER A 230 14.81 -13.54 3.56
CA SER A 230 15.32 -13.23 4.89
C SER A 230 14.23 -13.00 5.94
N THR A 231 13.02 -12.69 5.51
CA THR A 231 11.82 -12.54 6.37
C THR A 231 10.81 -13.67 6.18
N GLY A 232 11.17 -14.69 5.37
CA GLY A 232 10.36 -15.89 5.20
C GLY A 232 9.30 -15.79 4.08
N ILE A 233 9.36 -14.77 3.23
CA ILE A 233 8.48 -14.64 2.05
C ILE A 233 8.85 -15.72 1.04
N ASN A 234 7.83 -16.39 0.46
CA ASN A 234 8.00 -17.57 -0.38
C ASN A 234 7.42 -17.45 -1.80
N GLY A 235 6.90 -16.28 -2.15
CA GLY A 235 6.40 -16.03 -3.50
C GLY A 235 6.33 -14.55 -3.84
N CYS A 236 6.31 -14.25 -5.14
CA CYS A 236 6.23 -12.93 -5.72
C CYS A 236 5.33 -12.96 -6.95
N ASN A 237 4.21 -12.25 -6.90
CA ASN A 237 3.44 -11.91 -8.08
C ASN A 237 4.14 -10.73 -8.76
N LEU A 238 4.42 -10.84 -10.06
CA LEU A 238 5.37 -9.95 -10.72
C LEU A 238 4.75 -8.72 -11.36
N ASN A 239 3.46 -8.75 -11.65
CA ASN A 239 2.83 -7.72 -12.47
C ASN A 239 1.50 -7.24 -11.91
N ASN A 240 1.16 -6.03 -12.33
CA ASN A 240 -0.03 -5.32 -11.92
C ASN A 240 -1.31 -6.15 -12.07
N VAL A 241 -2.16 -6.10 -11.07
CA VAL A 241 -3.49 -6.76 -11.08
C VAL A 241 -4.45 -6.13 -12.10
N ASN A 242 -4.23 -4.88 -12.51
CA ASN A 242 -4.88 -4.21 -13.65
C ASN A 242 -4.19 -4.56 -14.98
N ASN A 243 -3.79 -5.79 -15.13
CA ASN A 243 -2.82 -6.24 -16.10
C ASN A 243 -3.29 -6.24 -17.57
N ALA A 244 -2.33 -6.50 -18.45
CA ALA A 244 -2.53 -6.71 -19.86
C ALA A 244 -2.21 -8.15 -20.27
N ALA A 245 -2.92 -8.70 -21.25
CA ALA A 245 -2.70 -10.06 -21.77
C ALA A 245 -1.25 -10.28 -22.29
N VAL A 246 -0.47 -9.22 -22.51
CA VAL A 246 0.92 -9.26 -22.98
C VAL A 246 1.81 -10.15 -22.09
N PHE A 247 1.52 -10.21 -20.77
CA PHE A 247 2.30 -11.04 -19.85
C PHE A 247 2.24 -12.54 -20.14
N LEU A 248 1.26 -12.99 -20.93
CA LEU A 248 1.12 -14.39 -21.36
C LEU A 248 1.61 -14.65 -22.79
N THR A 249 2.28 -13.70 -23.44
CA THR A 249 2.93 -13.92 -24.73
C THR A 249 4.19 -14.77 -24.57
N PRO A 250 4.57 -15.59 -25.57
CA PRO A 250 5.77 -16.45 -25.47
C PRO A 250 7.05 -15.66 -25.12
N GLN A 251 7.26 -14.51 -25.77
CA GLN A 251 8.43 -13.66 -25.51
C GLN A 251 8.48 -13.16 -24.05
N MET A 252 7.34 -12.72 -23.51
CA MET A 252 7.30 -12.27 -22.13
C MET A 252 7.49 -13.44 -21.16
N LEU A 253 6.92 -14.61 -21.43
CA LEU A 253 7.09 -15.80 -20.60
C LEU A 253 8.54 -16.30 -20.55
N GLU A 254 9.29 -16.22 -21.67
CA GLU A 254 10.74 -16.47 -21.67
C GLU A 254 11.49 -15.49 -20.76
N GLY A 255 11.09 -14.21 -20.76
CA GLY A 255 11.63 -13.23 -19.85
C GLY A 255 11.28 -13.51 -18.38
N VAL A 256 10.01 -13.87 -18.11
CA VAL A 256 9.56 -14.23 -16.75
C VAL A 256 10.31 -15.48 -16.24
N ALA A 257 10.66 -16.42 -17.11
CA ALA A 257 11.49 -17.56 -16.74
C ALA A 257 12.87 -17.12 -16.24
N ARG A 258 13.50 -16.08 -16.84
CA ARG A 258 14.76 -15.49 -16.35
C ARG A 258 14.60 -14.87 -14.96
N ILE A 259 13.48 -14.19 -14.70
CA ILE A 259 13.15 -13.67 -13.36
C ILE A 259 13.03 -14.84 -12.37
N ALA A 260 12.30 -15.91 -12.73
CA ALA A 260 12.15 -17.08 -11.88
C ALA A 260 13.50 -17.73 -11.55
N GLU A 261 14.42 -17.80 -12.52
CA GLU A 261 15.79 -18.30 -12.32
C GLU A 261 16.59 -17.41 -11.34
N ALA A 262 16.42 -16.09 -11.40
CA ALA A 262 17.07 -15.17 -10.47
C ALA A 262 16.54 -15.28 -9.03
N MET A 263 15.24 -15.58 -8.86
CA MET A 263 14.59 -15.70 -7.55
C MET A 263 14.74 -17.10 -6.91
N ARG A 264 14.81 -18.15 -7.72
CA ARG A 264 14.84 -19.56 -7.28
C ARG A 264 15.94 -19.89 -6.27
N PRO A 265 17.19 -19.35 -6.36
CA PRO A 265 18.22 -19.59 -5.36
C PRO A 265 17.84 -19.24 -3.94
N TYR A 266 16.87 -18.36 -3.77
CA TYR A 266 16.35 -17.91 -2.47
C TYR A 266 15.00 -18.56 -2.10
N GLY A 267 14.48 -19.49 -2.91
CA GLY A 267 13.24 -20.21 -2.63
C GLY A 267 11.98 -19.36 -2.78
N VAL A 268 12.09 -18.20 -3.43
CA VAL A 268 10.96 -17.34 -3.80
C VAL A 268 10.46 -17.76 -5.18
N ARG A 269 9.20 -18.19 -5.26
CA ARG A 269 8.57 -18.63 -6.50
C ARG A 269 7.78 -17.49 -7.13
N VAL A 270 7.67 -17.49 -8.46
CA VAL A 270 6.97 -16.45 -9.18
C VAL A 270 5.52 -16.84 -9.48
N SER A 271 4.66 -15.83 -9.56
CA SER A 271 3.29 -15.89 -10.07
C SER A 271 3.02 -14.70 -10.99
N LEU A 272 1.92 -14.75 -11.73
CA LEU A 272 1.49 -13.67 -12.61
C LEU A 272 0.03 -13.29 -12.34
N SER A 273 -0.25 -12.00 -12.40
CA SER A 273 -1.62 -11.50 -12.54
C SER A 273 -2.08 -11.72 -13.98
N VAL A 274 -3.28 -12.27 -14.19
CA VAL A 274 -3.80 -12.61 -15.49
C VAL A 274 -5.08 -11.87 -15.83
N ASP A 275 -5.16 -11.41 -17.07
CA ASP A 275 -6.38 -10.92 -17.68
C ASP A 275 -7.22 -12.12 -18.16
N ILE A 276 -8.40 -12.29 -17.59
CA ILE A 276 -9.26 -13.44 -17.95
C ILE A 276 -9.77 -13.39 -19.40
N ALA A 277 -9.70 -12.23 -20.06
CA ALA A 277 -9.98 -12.10 -21.48
C ALA A 277 -8.78 -12.44 -22.39
N SER A 278 -7.66 -12.93 -21.84
CA SER A 278 -6.48 -13.34 -22.62
C SER A 278 -6.79 -14.38 -23.72
N PRO A 279 -7.69 -15.37 -23.54
CA PRO A 279 -8.09 -16.27 -24.62
C PRO A 279 -8.62 -15.52 -25.86
N GLN A 280 -9.36 -14.43 -25.66
CA GLN A 280 -9.86 -13.60 -26.74
C GLN A 280 -8.77 -12.64 -27.26
N LYS A 281 -8.04 -11.98 -26.38
CA LYS A 281 -7.08 -10.92 -26.76
C LYS A 281 -5.84 -11.44 -27.49
N ILE A 282 -5.32 -12.59 -27.08
CA ILE A 282 -4.10 -13.19 -27.64
C ILE A 282 -4.26 -14.64 -28.10
N GLY A 283 -5.35 -15.29 -27.74
CA GLY A 283 -5.58 -16.71 -28.08
C GLY A 283 -6.35 -16.92 -29.37
N GLY A 284 -6.87 -15.85 -30.01
CA GLY A 284 -7.66 -15.96 -31.25
C GLY A 284 -9.04 -16.62 -31.06
N ILE A 285 -9.55 -16.71 -29.82
CA ILE A 285 -10.85 -17.29 -29.49
C ILE A 285 -11.89 -16.16 -29.47
N ALA A 286 -13.08 -16.41 -30.00
CA ALA A 286 -14.11 -15.36 -30.14
C ALA A 286 -14.72 -14.90 -28.80
N THR A 287 -14.49 -15.65 -27.73
CA THR A 287 -15.09 -15.42 -26.41
C THR A 287 -14.04 -15.60 -25.30
N PHE A 288 -14.34 -15.07 -24.11
CA PHE A 288 -13.62 -15.39 -22.87
C PHE A 288 -14.57 -15.93 -21.79
N ASP A 289 -15.79 -16.43 -22.18
CA ASP A 289 -16.69 -17.10 -21.23
C ASP A 289 -15.93 -18.24 -20.53
N PRO A 290 -15.72 -18.18 -19.20
CA PRO A 290 -14.92 -19.18 -18.49
C PRO A 290 -15.48 -20.59 -18.61
N LEU A 291 -16.75 -20.77 -18.95
CA LEU A 291 -17.35 -22.09 -19.13
C LEU A 291 -17.25 -22.62 -20.55
N ASP A 292 -16.83 -21.81 -21.53
CA ASP A 292 -16.61 -22.23 -22.89
C ASP A 292 -15.50 -23.31 -22.99
N PRO A 293 -15.72 -24.46 -23.67
CA PRO A 293 -14.73 -25.51 -23.79
C PRO A 293 -13.41 -25.06 -24.46
N ALA A 294 -13.48 -24.15 -25.45
CA ALA A 294 -12.28 -23.63 -26.11
C ALA A 294 -11.45 -22.72 -25.16
N VAL A 295 -12.12 -21.92 -24.35
CA VAL A 295 -11.48 -21.08 -23.30
C VAL A 295 -10.80 -21.97 -22.25
N LYS A 296 -11.48 -23.01 -21.75
CA LYS A 296 -10.91 -23.98 -20.82
C LYS A 296 -9.67 -24.67 -21.38
N LYS A 297 -9.76 -25.11 -22.66
CA LYS A 297 -8.65 -25.76 -23.34
C LYS A 297 -7.47 -24.79 -23.54
N TRP A 298 -7.76 -23.54 -23.88
CA TRP A 298 -6.71 -22.51 -24.02
C TRP A 298 -5.94 -22.28 -22.73
N TRP A 299 -6.66 -22.14 -21.60
CA TRP A 299 -6.02 -21.96 -20.29
C TRP A 299 -5.18 -23.20 -19.91
N ALA A 300 -5.67 -24.43 -20.14
CA ALA A 300 -4.89 -25.63 -19.86
C ALA A 300 -3.58 -25.64 -20.67
N ASN A 301 -3.65 -25.40 -21.99
CA ASN A 301 -2.46 -25.33 -22.85
C ASN A 301 -1.49 -24.23 -22.45
N LYS A 302 -2.02 -23.04 -22.06
CA LYS A 302 -1.19 -21.92 -21.65
C LYS A 302 -0.47 -22.21 -20.32
N VAL A 303 -1.14 -22.87 -19.39
CA VAL A 303 -0.53 -23.31 -18.13
C VAL A 303 0.56 -24.34 -18.39
N ASP A 304 0.33 -25.32 -19.26
CA ASP A 304 1.36 -26.30 -19.64
C ASP A 304 2.59 -25.62 -20.26
N GLU A 305 2.38 -24.61 -21.12
CA GLU A 305 3.46 -23.79 -21.70
C GLU A 305 4.27 -23.07 -20.60
N ILE A 306 3.59 -22.46 -19.61
CA ILE A 306 4.25 -21.77 -18.49
C ILE A 306 5.08 -22.75 -17.66
N TYR A 307 4.53 -23.91 -17.29
CA TYR A 307 5.26 -24.89 -16.48
C TYR A 307 6.39 -25.59 -17.24
N ALA A 308 6.32 -25.64 -18.56
CA ALA A 308 7.46 -26.08 -19.36
C ALA A 308 8.67 -25.13 -19.28
N LEU A 309 8.43 -23.82 -19.10
CA LEU A 309 9.46 -22.79 -18.92
C LEU A 309 9.84 -22.60 -17.45
N ILE A 310 8.87 -22.65 -16.55
CA ILE A 310 9.00 -22.34 -15.12
C ILE A 310 8.40 -23.50 -14.31
N PRO A 311 9.14 -24.59 -14.08
CA PRO A 311 8.61 -25.80 -13.43
C PRO A 311 8.09 -25.58 -12.00
N ASP A 312 8.54 -24.53 -11.32
CA ASP A 312 8.15 -24.14 -9.98
C ASP A 312 7.21 -22.92 -9.92
N PHE A 313 6.54 -22.60 -11.05
CA PHE A 313 5.55 -21.51 -11.10
C PHE A 313 4.46 -21.69 -10.04
N SER A 314 4.09 -20.63 -9.34
CA SER A 314 3.19 -20.73 -8.18
C SER A 314 1.71 -20.66 -8.56
N GLY A 315 1.36 -19.97 -9.62
CA GLY A 315 -0.04 -19.80 -10.03
C GLY A 315 -0.41 -18.40 -10.48
N PHE A 316 -1.69 -18.08 -10.43
CA PHE A 316 -2.22 -16.82 -10.93
C PHE A 316 -2.86 -15.97 -9.85
N THR A 317 -2.72 -14.63 -9.98
CA THR A 317 -3.54 -13.63 -9.29
C THR A 317 -4.57 -13.07 -10.28
N VAL A 318 -5.81 -12.85 -9.82
CA VAL A 318 -6.93 -12.41 -10.67
C VAL A 318 -7.66 -11.24 -10.05
N LYS A 319 -7.81 -10.15 -10.82
CA LYS A 319 -8.79 -9.08 -10.61
C LYS A 319 -9.72 -9.04 -11.82
N ALA A 320 -11.03 -9.08 -11.60
CA ALA A 320 -12.02 -9.12 -12.66
C ALA A 320 -13.31 -8.39 -12.25
N ASP A 321 -14.13 -7.98 -13.22
CA ASP A 321 -15.41 -7.30 -13.03
C ASP A 321 -15.33 -6.02 -12.14
N SER A 322 -14.21 -5.33 -12.19
CA SER A 322 -13.96 -4.12 -11.39
C SER A 322 -13.18 -3.11 -12.21
N GLU A 323 -13.51 -1.83 -12.07
CA GLU A 323 -12.78 -0.70 -12.68
C GLU A 323 -12.51 -0.88 -14.18
N GLY A 324 -13.51 -1.38 -14.91
CA GLY A 324 -13.40 -1.62 -16.36
C GLY A 324 -12.64 -2.88 -16.75
N GLN A 325 -12.14 -3.67 -15.80
CA GLN A 325 -11.53 -4.95 -16.10
C GLN A 325 -12.59 -5.95 -16.60
N PRO A 326 -12.28 -6.74 -17.66
CA PRO A 326 -13.18 -7.79 -18.12
C PRO A 326 -13.37 -8.84 -17.04
N GLY A 327 -14.58 -9.38 -16.96
CA GLY A 327 -14.91 -10.37 -15.95
C GLY A 327 -15.99 -11.34 -16.34
N PRO A 328 -16.21 -12.39 -15.52
CA PRO A 328 -17.21 -13.43 -15.76
C PRO A 328 -18.63 -12.87 -15.82
N ALA A 329 -18.92 -11.75 -15.16
CA ALA A 329 -20.24 -11.11 -15.19
C ALA A 329 -20.70 -10.71 -16.60
N SER A 330 -19.76 -10.46 -17.53
CA SER A 330 -20.05 -10.20 -18.95
C SER A 330 -20.85 -11.33 -19.63
N PHE A 331 -20.80 -12.53 -19.08
CA PHE A 331 -21.51 -13.72 -19.57
C PHE A 331 -22.54 -14.25 -18.57
N GLY A 332 -22.92 -13.47 -17.55
CA GLY A 332 -23.78 -13.94 -16.47
C GLY A 332 -23.16 -15.07 -15.64
N ARG A 333 -21.83 -15.15 -15.60
CA ARG A 333 -21.07 -16.11 -14.80
C ARG A 333 -20.63 -15.48 -13.49
N THR A 334 -20.26 -16.33 -12.54
CA THR A 334 -19.80 -15.92 -11.22
C THR A 334 -18.26 -15.88 -11.14
N PRO A 335 -17.68 -15.15 -10.15
CA PRO A 335 -16.28 -15.26 -9.82
C PRO A 335 -15.77 -16.70 -9.61
N ALA A 336 -16.64 -17.59 -9.06
CA ALA A 336 -16.28 -18.99 -8.86
C ALA A 336 -16.14 -19.75 -10.20
N ASP A 337 -16.95 -19.43 -11.20
CA ASP A 337 -16.83 -20.05 -12.53
C ASP A 337 -15.48 -19.72 -13.18
N ALA A 338 -15.05 -18.45 -13.09
CA ALA A 338 -13.77 -18.01 -13.63
C ALA A 338 -12.59 -18.62 -12.85
N ALA A 339 -12.62 -18.49 -11.52
CA ALA A 339 -11.58 -19.01 -10.65
C ALA A 339 -11.39 -20.52 -10.82
N ASN A 340 -12.48 -21.28 -10.88
CA ASN A 340 -12.44 -22.74 -11.04
C ASN A 340 -11.90 -23.17 -12.41
N THR A 341 -12.14 -22.40 -13.45
CA THR A 341 -11.56 -22.67 -14.78
C THR A 341 -10.04 -22.55 -14.77
N LEU A 342 -9.51 -21.48 -14.15
CA LEU A 342 -8.07 -21.30 -13.97
C LEU A 342 -7.48 -22.35 -13.02
N ALA A 343 -8.18 -22.62 -11.92
CA ALA A 343 -7.77 -23.61 -10.93
C ALA A 343 -7.67 -25.00 -11.51
N ALA A 344 -8.61 -25.39 -12.38
CA ALA A 344 -8.57 -26.68 -13.08
C ALA A 344 -7.36 -26.79 -14.02
N ALA A 345 -6.96 -25.70 -14.70
CA ALA A 345 -5.77 -25.68 -15.53
C ALA A 345 -4.49 -25.84 -14.69
N LEU A 346 -4.42 -25.19 -13.51
CA LEU A 346 -3.26 -25.19 -12.61
C LEU A 346 -3.14 -26.48 -11.76
N ALA A 347 -4.24 -27.20 -11.51
CA ALA A 347 -4.28 -28.34 -10.60
C ALA A 347 -3.26 -29.45 -10.93
N PRO A 348 -3.02 -29.85 -12.23
CA PRO A 348 -2.01 -30.85 -12.55
C PRO A 348 -0.59 -30.53 -12.08
N HIS A 349 -0.30 -29.24 -11.89
CA HIS A 349 0.99 -28.71 -11.52
C HIS A 349 1.06 -28.22 -10.06
N ASN A 350 0.01 -28.43 -9.26
CA ASN A 350 -0.13 -27.92 -7.88
C ASN A 350 -0.07 -26.38 -7.77
N GLY A 351 -0.43 -25.66 -8.84
CA GLY A 351 -0.54 -24.22 -8.84
C GLY A 351 -1.84 -23.75 -8.18
N VAL A 352 -1.84 -22.51 -7.70
CA VAL A 352 -2.97 -21.90 -7.01
C VAL A 352 -3.52 -20.70 -7.76
N VAL A 353 -4.79 -20.36 -7.49
CA VAL A 353 -5.41 -19.11 -7.92
C VAL A 353 -5.63 -18.24 -6.69
N LEU A 354 -5.05 -17.06 -6.68
CA LEU A 354 -5.39 -15.97 -5.78
C LEU A 354 -6.44 -15.09 -6.49
N TYR A 355 -7.69 -15.16 -6.06
CA TYR A 355 -8.77 -14.37 -6.66
C TYR A 355 -9.14 -13.23 -5.72
N ARG A 356 -8.88 -11.99 -6.16
CA ARG A 356 -9.13 -10.80 -5.35
C ARG A 356 -10.62 -10.56 -5.18
N ALA A 357 -11.05 -10.41 -3.95
CA ALA A 357 -12.41 -10.03 -3.60
C ALA A 357 -12.58 -8.50 -3.74
N PHE A 358 -12.28 -7.99 -4.95
CA PHE A 358 -12.35 -6.58 -5.28
C PHE A 358 -13.20 -6.40 -6.53
N VAL A 359 -14.52 -6.42 -6.32
CA VAL A 359 -15.53 -6.27 -7.38
C VAL A 359 -16.54 -5.24 -6.90
N TYR A 360 -16.68 -4.15 -7.63
CA TYR A 360 -17.70 -3.13 -7.36
C TYR A 360 -18.03 -2.35 -8.63
N ASN A 361 -19.24 -1.80 -8.69
CA ASN A 361 -19.70 -0.99 -9.81
C ASN A 361 -19.73 0.49 -9.41
N HIS A 362 -18.74 1.26 -9.84
CA HIS A 362 -18.60 2.68 -9.57
C HIS A 362 -19.54 3.57 -10.40
N HIS A 363 -20.33 3.02 -11.33
CA HIS A 363 -21.33 3.76 -12.10
C HIS A 363 -22.70 3.85 -11.42
N LEU A 364 -22.89 3.13 -10.31
CA LEU A 364 -24.12 3.21 -9.53
C LEU A 364 -24.25 4.57 -8.84
N ASP A 365 -25.48 5.05 -8.68
CA ASP A 365 -25.74 6.25 -7.88
C ASP A 365 -25.35 5.97 -6.42
N TRP A 366 -24.53 6.82 -5.84
CA TRP A 366 -24.08 6.69 -4.45
C TRP A 366 -25.23 6.72 -3.42
N ARG A 367 -26.41 7.25 -3.80
CA ARG A 367 -27.63 7.26 -2.96
C ARG A 367 -28.28 5.88 -2.87
N ASP A 368 -27.97 4.96 -3.78
CA ASP A 368 -28.40 3.57 -3.65
C ASP A 368 -27.58 2.90 -2.54
N PRO A 369 -28.21 2.39 -1.46
CA PRO A 369 -27.49 1.68 -0.40
C PRO A 369 -26.66 0.49 -0.91
N LYS A 370 -27.03 -0.11 -2.05
CA LYS A 370 -26.26 -1.20 -2.68
C LYS A 370 -24.97 -0.74 -3.35
N ALA A 371 -24.85 0.56 -3.60
CA ALA A 371 -23.65 1.16 -4.18
C ALA A 371 -22.53 1.37 -3.14
N ASP A 372 -22.80 1.14 -1.85
CA ASP A 372 -21.76 1.23 -0.81
C ASP A 372 -20.65 0.20 -1.08
N ARG A 373 -19.47 0.72 -1.44
CA ARG A 373 -18.30 -0.10 -1.77
C ARG A 373 -17.93 -1.07 -0.65
N ALA A 374 -18.16 -0.69 0.60
CA ALA A 374 -17.85 -1.53 1.75
C ALA A 374 -18.60 -2.87 1.73
N ARG A 375 -19.80 -2.90 1.13
CA ARG A 375 -20.63 -4.11 1.03
C ARG A 375 -20.20 -5.07 -0.07
N ALA A 376 -19.61 -4.53 -1.15
CA ALA A 376 -19.53 -5.22 -2.45
C ALA A 376 -18.82 -6.58 -2.37
N ALA A 377 -17.68 -6.66 -1.70
CA ALA A 377 -16.93 -7.90 -1.59
C ALA A 377 -17.76 -9.00 -0.89
N TYR A 378 -18.42 -8.66 0.21
CA TYR A 378 -19.26 -9.62 0.94
C TYR A 378 -20.48 -10.06 0.12
N ASP A 379 -21.22 -9.10 -0.44
CA ASP A 379 -22.45 -9.38 -1.19
C ASP A 379 -22.18 -10.29 -2.41
N ILE A 380 -20.99 -10.19 -3.02
CA ILE A 380 -20.62 -10.99 -4.20
C ILE A 380 -20.01 -12.34 -3.80
N PHE A 381 -19.12 -12.38 -2.83
CA PHE A 381 -18.35 -13.59 -2.53
C PHE A 381 -18.96 -14.49 -1.47
N HIS A 382 -19.66 -13.96 -0.48
CA HIS A 382 -20.31 -14.77 0.56
C HIS A 382 -21.29 -15.82 0.00
N PRO A 383 -22.17 -15.52 -1.00
CA PRO A 383 -23.04 -16.53 -1.61
C PRO A 383 -22.31 -17.64 -2.39
N LEU A 384 -21.01 -17.44 -2.61
CA LEU A 384 -20.14 -18.39 -3.33
C LEU A 384 -19.28 -19.23 -2.38
N ASP A 385 -19.43 -19.10 -1.06
CA ASP A 385 -18.68 -19.90 -0.10
C ASP A 385 -18.89 -21.40 -0.34
N GLY A 386 -17.80 -22.15 -0.42
CA GLY A 386 -17.81 -23.59 -0.74
C GLY A 386 -17.99 -23.93 -2.22
N LYS A 387 -18.11 -22.94 -3.12
CA LYS A 387 -18.21 -23.17 -4.59
C LYS A 387 -16.86 -23.07 -5.30
N PHE A 388 -15.82 -22.62 -4.61
CA PHE A 388 -14.47 -22.52 -5.14
C PHE A 388 -13.71 -23.85 -5.04
N ALA A 389 -12.89 -24.16 -6.04
CA ALA A 389 -12.01 -25.32 -6.03
C ALA A 389 -10.98 -25.22 -4.87
N SER A 390 -10.45 -26.36 -4.43
CA SER A 390 -9.57 -26.43 -3.26
C SER A 390 -8.24 -25.65 -3.43
N ASN A 391 -7.78 -25.42 -4.66
CA ASN A 391 -6.60 -24.63 -4.99
C ASN A 391 -6.93 -23.15 -5.33
N VAL A 392 -8.15 -22.69 -5.07
CA VAL A 392 -8.53 -21.28 -5.11
C VAL A 392 -8.44 -20.68 -3.71
N ILE A 393 -7.84 -19.51 -3.60
CA ILE A 393 -7.71 -18.72 -2.38
C ILE A 393 -8.35 -17.37 -2.65
N ILE A 394 -9.34 -16.97 -1.86
CA ILE A 394 -9.93 -15.63 -1.98
C ILE A 394 -9.04 -14.66 -1.24
N GLN A 395 -8.52 -13.69 -2.00
CA GLN A 395 -7.66 -12.61 -1.51
C GLN A 395 -8.55 -11.44 -1.07
N THR A 396 -8.72 -11.31 0.25
CA THR A 396 -9.59 -10.33 0.89
C THR A 396 -8.75 -9.17 1.44
N LYS A 397 -9.08 -7.94 1.07
CA LYS A 397 -8.43 -6.75 1.64
C LYS A 397 -8.64 -6.70 3.16
N GLU A 398 -7.67 -6.14 3.87
CA GLU A 398 -7.70 -5.95 5.32
C GLU A 398 -8.93 -5.16 5.79
N GLY A 399 -9.30 -4.12 5.03
CA GLY A 399 -10.51 -3.32 5.18
C GLY A 399 -11.46 -3.44 3.98
N PRO A 400 -12.71 -3.00 4.09
CA PRO A 400 -13.72 -3.18 3.06
C PRO A 400 -13.66 -2.14 1.92
N ILE A 401 -12.89 -1.05 2.07
CA ILE A 401 -12.80 0.03 1.08
C ILE A 401 -11.53 -0.11 0.24
N ASP A 402 -10.38 0.43 0.68
CA ASP A 402 -9.19 0.50 -0.15
C ASP A 402 -7.92 0.94 0.61
N PHE A 403 -7.51 0.27 1.65
CA PHE A 403 -6.27 0.57 2.37
C PHE A 403 -6.18 2.02 2.88
N GLN A 404 -7.31 2.58 3.32
CA GLN A 404 -7.39 3.93 3.87
C GLN A 404 -6.60 4.05 5.18
N ALA A 405 -6.43 5.27 5.68
CA ALA A 405 -5.69 5.53 6.92
C ALA A 405 -6.22 4.70 8.11
N ARG A 406 -7.54 4.46 8.16
CA ARG A 406 -8.19 3.51 9.06
C ARG A 406 -9.48 2.99 8.44
N GLU A 407 -9.63 1.68 8.43
CA GLU A 407 -10.86 0.98 8.06
C GLU A 407 -11.22 -0.04 9.14
N PRO A 408 -12.49 -0.43 9.26
CA PRO A 408 -12.84 -1.62 10.03
C PRO A 408 -12.33 -2.87 9.32
N VAL A 409 -12.22 -3.96 10.03
CA VAL A 409 -11.84 -5.26 9.45
C VAL A 409 -12.90 -5.73 8.46
N SER A 410 -12.51 -6.22 7.29
CA SER A 410 -13.45 -6.73 6.30
C SER A 410 -14.33 -7.86 6.85
N PRO A 411 -15.67 -7.76 6.76
CA PRO A 411 -16.59 -8.81 7.24
C PRO A 411 -16.45 -10.11 6.45
N LEU A 412 -15.88 -10.06 5.24
CA LEU A 412 -15.73 -11.22 4.38
C LEU A 412 -14.85 -12.32 5.02
N PHE A 413 -13.89 -11.96 5.91
CA PHE A 413 -13.12 -12.95 6.65
C PHE A 413 -13.99 -13.92 7.42
N GLY A 414 -15.07 -13.42 8.03
CA GLY A 414 -16.06 -14.26 8.72
C GLY A 414 -17.10 -14.88 7.80
N GLY A 415 -17.24 -14.35 6.58
CA GLY A 415 -18.24 -14.77 5.60
C GLY A 415 -17.86 -16.00 4.75
N LEU A 416 -16.58 -16.39 4.72
CA LEU A 416 -16.07 -17.52 3.94
C LEU A 416 -15.52 -18.61 4.86
N THR A 417 -16.37 -19.59 5.19
CA THR A 417 -16.02 -20.67 6.12
C THR A 417 -15.58 -21.95 5.41
N GLN A 418 -15.96 -22.10 4.14
CA GLN A 418 -15.68 -23.29 3.33
C GLN A 418 -14.65 -23.05 2.23
N THR A 419 -14.14 -21.82 2.13
CA THR A 419 -13.20 -21.39 1.11
C THR A 419 -11.90 -20.92 1.76
N SER A 420 -10.75 -21.24 1.15
CA SER A 420 -9.44 -20.74 1.60
C SER A 420 -9.34 -19.23 1.41
N GLN A 421 -8.73 -18.53 2.36
CA GLN A 421 -8.61 -17.08 2.35
C GLN A 421 -7.18 -16.62 2.55
N ALA A 422 -6.80 -15.52 1.89
CA ALA A 422 -5.59 -14.76 2.19
C ALA A 422 -5.97 -13.30 2.49
N MET A 423 -5.29 -12.70 3.46
CA MET A 423 -5.41 -11.27 3.70
C MET A 423 -4.54 -10.51 2.71
N GLU A 424 -5.14 -9.57 2.01
CA GLU A 424 -4.43 -8.59 1.19
C GLU A 424 -4.21 -7.32 2.00
N LEU A 425 -2.96 -6.89 2.08
CA LEU A 425 -2.58 -5.61 2.67
C LEU A 425 -1.66 -4.83 1.74
N GLN A 426 -1.48 -3.54 1.99
CA GLN A 426 -0.68 -2.70 1.14
C GLN A 426 0.58 -2.24 1.88
N ILE A 427 1.75 -2.73 1.42
CA ILE A 427 3.07 -2.30 1.91
C ILE A 427 3.41 -0.94 1.34
N THR A 428 3.06 -0.68 0.07
CA THR A 428 3.03 0.65 -0.51
C THR A 428 1.98 1.49 0.21
N GLN A 429 2.17 2.78 0.25
CA GLN A 429 1.39 3.67 1.09
C GLN A 429 0.49 4.58 0.25
N GLU A 430 -0.43 4.01 -0.54
CA GLU A 430 -1.29 4.76 -1.45
C GLU A 430 -2.03 5.90 -0.76
N TYR A 431 -2.79 5.58 0.29
CA TYR A 431 -3.54 6.54 1.11
C TYR A 431 -2.85 6.87 2.43
N THR A 432 -1.64 6.37 2.64
CA THR A 432 -0.90 6.52 3.90
C THR A 432 0.44 7.24 3.70
N GLY A 433 0.45 8.24 2.80
CA GLY A 433 1.57 9.15 2.61
C GLY A 433 2.62 8.73 1.59
N GLN A 434 2.32 7.78 0.71
CA GLN A 434 3.08 7.41 -0.49
C GLN A 434 4.58 7.23 -0.26
N GLN A 435 4.97 6.62 0.87
CA GLN A 435 6.37 6.40 1.27
C GLN A 435 7.20 7.70 1.42
N ARG A 436 6.57 8.86 1.26
CA ARG A 436 7.14 10.19 1.54
C ARG A 436 6.94 10.57 2.99
N HIS A 437 5.78 10.23 3.56
CA HIS A 437 5.54 10.31 4.99
C HIS A 437 6.05 9.05 5.68
N LEU A 438 6.65 9.23 6.83
CA LEU A 438 6.91 8.12 7.73
C LEU A 438 5.58 7.63 8.30
N VAL A 439 5.15 6.43 7.88
CA VAL A 439 3.98 5.74 8.43
C VAL A 439 4.31 4.25 8.54
N TYR A 440 4.45 3.77 9.75
CA TYR A 440 4.69 2.36 10.04
C TYR A 440 3.36 1.65 10.22
N LEU A 441 3.03 0.76 9.29
CA LEU A 441 1.70 0.16 9.14
C LEU A 441 1.47 -1.11 9.99
N ALA A 442 2.54 -1.69 10.54
CA ALA A 442 2.42 -2.92 11.32
C ALA A 442 1.43 -2.84 12.50
N PRO A 443 1.28 -1.70 13.21
CA PRO A 443 0.25 -1.58 14.23
C PRO A 443 -1.18 -1.74 13.68
N MET A 444 -1.46 -1.20 12.50
CA MET A 444 -2.74 -1.33 11.82
C MET A 444 -2.97 -2.79 11.40
N TRP A 445 -2.02 -3.40 10.71
CA TRP A 445 -2.12 -4.80 10.29
C TRP A 445 -2.30 -5.77 11.46
N LYS A 446 -1.63 -5.48 12.59
CA LYS A 446 -1.76 -6.29 13.81
C LYS A 446 -3.15 -6.21 14.41
N GLN A 447 -3.80 -5.04 14.39
CA GLN A 447 -5.19 -4.88 14.81
C GLN A 447 -6.13 -5.75 13.97
N VAL A 448 -5.93 -5.76 12.64
CA VAL A 448 -6.72 -6.62 11.74
C VAL A 448 -6.47 -8.10 12.03
N LEU A 449 -5.21 -8.53 12.15
CA LEU A 449 -4.85 -9.92 12.41
C LEU A 449 -5.40 -10.45 13.73
N ASP A 450 -5.46 -9.61 14.75
CA ASP A 450 -5.96 -9.99 16.09
C ASP A 450 -7.48 -9.84 16.22
N PHE A 451 -8.14 -9.18 15.27
CA PHE A 451 -9.59 -8.97 15.34
C PHE A 451 -10.34 -10.30 15.34
N ASP A 452 -11.25 -10.47 16.32
CA ASP A 452 -12.06 -11.68 16.48
C ASP A 452 -13.39 -11.53 15.74
N MET A 453 -13.54 -12.25 14.63
CA MET A 453 -14.77 -12.24 13.81
C MET A 453 -15.97 -12.90 14.50
N ARG A 454 -15.81 -13.64 15.59
CA ARG A 454 -16.87 -14.26 16.38
C ARG A 454 -17.85 -15.11 15.56
N VAL A 455 -17.34 -15.85 14.57
CA VAL A 455 -18.18 -16.66 13.68
C VAL A 455 -18.90 -17.72 14.48
N ASN A 456 -20.23 -17.75 14.36
CA ASN A 456 -21.12 -18.64 15.14
C ASN A 456 -20.91 -18.55 16.67
N GLY A 457 -20.52 -17.38 17.17
CA GLY A 457 -20.26 -17.15 18.59
C GLY A 457 -18.92 -17.69 19.10
N ALA A 458 -18.14 -18.38 18.27
CA ALA A 458 -16.82 -18.88 18.61
C ALA A 458 -15.73 -17.83 18.34
N SER A 459 -14.64 -17.88 19.11
CA SER A 459 -13.48 -17.05 18.81
C SER A 459 -12.81 -17.47 17.50
N THR A 460 -12.78 -16.57 16.54
CA THR A 460 -12.24 -16.75 15.19
C THR A 460 -11.40 -15.55 14.76
N PRO A 461 -10.20 -15.36 15.36
CA PRO A 461 -9.32 -14.26 14.98
C PRO A 461 -8.90 -14.36 13.51
N VAL A 462 -8.82 -13.22 12.79
CA VAL A 462 -8.42 -13.17 11.38
C VAL A 462 -7.12 -13.93 11.13
N LYS A 463 -6.10 -13.78 12.01
CA LYS A 463 -4.83 -14.53 11.90
C LYS A 463 -5.00 -16.06 11.88
N GLN A 464 -6.03 -16.59 12.52
CA GLN A 464 -6.32 -18.03 12.50
C GLN A 464 -7.13 -18.42 11.27
N ILE A 465 -7.98 -17.52 10.77
CA ILE A 465 -8.73 -17.74 9.53
C ILE A 465 -7.76 -17.83 8.36
N VAL A 466 -6.92 -16.80 8.16
CA VAL A 466 -5.99 -16.75 7.03
C VAL A 466 -4.82 -17.75 7.15
N ALA A 467 -4.53 -18.25 8.35
CA ALA A 467 -3.64 -19.39 8.53
C ALA A 467 -4.31 -20.75 8.22
N GLY A 468 -5.58 -20.74 7.80
CA GLY A 468 -6.36 -21.94 7.51
C GLY A 468 -6.83 -22.73 8.74
N LYS A 469 -6.53 -22.25 9.96
CA LYS A 469 -6.75 -23.03 11.19
C LYS A 469 -8.20 -22.99 11.66
N SER A 470 -8.87 -21.82 11.60
CA SER A 470 -10.25 -21.67 12.11
C SER A 470 -11.25 -22.57 11.38
N PHE A 471 -11.07 -22.76 10.09
CA PHE A 471 -12.01 -23.50 9.24
C PHE A 471 -11.39 -24.75 8.59
N HIS A 472 -10.24 -25.19 9.08
CA HIS A 472 -9.52 -26.39 8.60
C HIS A 472 -9.29 -26.37 7.09
N ARG A 473 -8.71 -25.27 6.59
CA ARG A 473 -8.29 -25.12 5.20
C ARG A 473 -6.78 -25.38 5.08
N ASP A 474 -6.38 -26.11 4.05
CA ASP A 474 -4.96 -26.43 3.81
C ASP A 474 -4.18 -25.24 3.27
N LEU A 475 -4.89 -24.32 2.60
CA LEU A 475 -4.32 -23.11 2.01
C LEU A 475 -4.83 -21.87 2.74
N GLY A 476 -4.02 -20.83 2.66
CA GLY A 476 -4.31 -19.53 3.24
C GLY A 476 -3.03 -18.72 3.36
N GLY A 477 -3.12 -17.45 3.73
CA GLY A 477 -1.92 -16.65 3.86
C GLY A 477 -2.11 -15.15 3.94
N ILE A 478 -1.03 -14.45 3.67
CA ILE A 478 -0.98 -12.99 3.57
C ILE A 478 -0.27 -12.61 2.29
N VAL A 479 -0.86 -11.66 1.57
CA VAL A 479 -0.34 -11.09 0.32
C VAL A 479 -0.17 -9.60 0.50
N GLY A 480 1.00 -9.06 0.18
CA GLY A 480 1.33 -7.65 0.38
C GLY A 480 1.63 -6.93 -0.93
N VAL A 481 0.87 -5.89 -1.26
CA VAL A 481 1.15 -5.02 -2.40
C VAL A 481 2.43 -4.23 -2.11
N SER A 482 3.47 -4.39 -2.91
CA SER A 482 4.82 -3.93 -2.59
C SER A 482 5.30 -2.76 -3.44
N GLY A 483 5.37 -2.85 -4.76
CA GLY A 483 5.78 -1.76 -5.65
C GLY A 483 7.25 -1.37 -5.50
N ILE A 484 8.15 -2.33 -5.59
CA ILE A 484 9.60 -2.12 -5.47
C ILE A 484 10.16 -1.44 -6.73
N GLY A 485 10.83 -0.31 -6.54
CA GLY A 485 11.46 0.44 -7.64
C GLY A 485 12.99 0.51 -7.54
N GLN A 486 13.57 1.17 -8.54
CA GLN A 486 15.03 1.32 -8.66
C GLN A 486 15.63 2.32 -7.65
N GLN A 487 14.80 3.07 -6.92
CA GLN A 487 15.25 4.09 -5.98
C GLN A 487 15.00 3.63 -4.54
N ALA A 488 16.06 3.35 -3.80
CA ALA A 488 16.02 2.97 -2.38
C ALA A 488 14.94 1.91 -2.04
N TRP A 489 14.69 0.96 -2.94
CA TRP A 489 13.67 -0.11 -2.86
C TRP A 489 12.22 0.44 -2.80
N LEU A 490 11.80 0.98 -1.68
CA LEU A 490 10.49 1.60 -1.45
C LEU A 490 10.57 3.14 -1.46
N GLY A 491 11.58 3.74 -2.06
CA GLY A 491 11.73 5.19 -2.17
C GLY A 491 12.14 5.92 -0.88
N SER A 492 12.03 5.28 0.28
CA SER A 492 12.45 5.81 1.57
C SER A 492 13.07 4.71 2.43
N PRO A 493 14.23 4.96 3.05
CA PRO A 493 14.88 3.97 3.92
C PRO A 493 14.00 3.49 5.08
N LEU A 494 13.21 4.38 5.69
CA LEU A 494 12.33 4.00 6.80
C LEU A 494 11.06 3.27 6.34
N ALA A 495 10.62 3.44 5.10
CA ALA A 495 9.48 2.68 4.54
C ALA A 495 9.78 1.18 4.47
N LEU A 496 11.06 0.79 4.37
CA LEU A 496 11.47 -0.61 4.40
C LEU A 496 11.11 -1.35 5.69
N ALA A 497 10.83 -0.63 6.77
CA ALA A 497 10.28 -1.21 7.99
C ALA A 497 8.92 -1.89 7.76
N ASN A 498 8.11 -1.39 6.79
CA ASN A 498 6.83 -2.00 6.43
C ASN A 498 7.02 -3.34 5.70
N LEU A 499 7.94 -3.41 4.72
CA LEU A 499 8.24 -4.68 4.04
C LEU A 499 8.80 -5.73 5.02
N TYR A 500 9.68 -5.30 5.93
CA TYR A 500 10.21 -6.16 6.97
C TYR A 500 9.10 -6.68 7.89
N ALA A 501 8.22 -5.77 8.35
CA ALA A 501 7.13 -6.11 9.25
C ALA A 501 6.10 -7.04 8.60
N PHE A 502 5.81 -6.83 7.30
CA PHE A 502 4.98 -7.73 6.52
C PHE A 502 5.49 -9.17 6.59
N GLY A 503 6.77 -9.39 6.24
CA GLY A 503 7.35 -10.73 6.26
C GLY A 503 7.36 -11.35 7.68
N ARG A 504 7.66 -10.52 8.71
CA ARG A 504 7.68 -11.01 10.09
C ARG A 504 6.29 -11.38 10.61
N LEU A 505 5.24 -10.61 10.30
CA LEU A 505 3.85 -10.93 10.65
C LEU A 505 3.31 -12.12 9.86
N ALA A 506 3.71 -12.28 8.59
CA ALA A 506 3.36 -13.45 7.79
C ALA A 506 4.04 -14.73 8.33
N TRP A 507 5.24 -14.60 8.90
CA TRP A 507 5.95 -15.70 9.57
C TRP A 507 5.31 -16.02 10.93
N ASP A 508 5.21 -15.02 11.80
CA ASP A 508 4.59 -15.15 13.14
C ASP A 508 3.69 -13.96 13.45
N PRO A 509 2.36 -14.12 13.29
CA PRO A 509 1.40 -13.05 13.55
C PRO A 509 1.20 -12.71 15.03
N ASN A 510 1.90 -13.41 15.94
CA ASN A 510 1.87 -13.11 17.38
C ASN A 510 2.95 -12.10 17.79
N LEU A 511 3.93 -11.82 16.94
CA LEU A 511 4.89 -10.74 17.18
C LEU A 511 4.16 -9.42 17.35
N THR A 512 4.68 -8.58 18.25
CA THR A 512 4.16 -7.22 18.38
C THR A 512 4.84 -6.28 17.37
N PRO A 513 4.16 -5.25 16.89
CA PRO A 513 4.75 -4.25 16.01
C PRO A 513 6.00 -3.59 16.60
N GLU A 514 6.02 -3.38 17.91
CA GLU A 514 7.16 -2.82 18.62
C GLU A 514 8.38 -3.76 18.58
N GLN A 515 8.19 -5.06 18.86
CA GLN A 515 9.26 -6.07 18.74
C GLN A 515 9.86 -6.08 17.34
N ILE A 516 9.01 -6.03 16.30
CA ILE A 516 9.45 -6.02 14.91
C ILE A 516 10.21 -4.72 14.57
N ALA A 517 9.72 -3.57 15.03
CA ALA A 517 10.39 -2.28 14.84
C ALA A 517 11.76 -2.23 15.52
N GLU A 518 11.88 -2.76 16.75
CA GLU A 518 13.17 -2.90 17.43
C GLU A 518 14.13 -3.84 16.70
N GLU A 519 13.64 -5.01 16.29
CA GLU A 519 14.40 -6.01 15.53
C GLU A 519 14.94 -5.41 14.24
N TRP A 520 14.08 -4.72 13.47
CA TRP A 520 14.46 -4.04 12.24
C TRP A 520 15.49 -2.93 12.49
N THR A 521 15.27 -2.09 13.50
CA THR A 521 16.17 -0.97 13.85
C THR A 521 17.56 -1.46 14.22
N ARG A 522 17.64 -2.54 15.02
CA ARG A 522 18.93 -3.13 15.44
C ARG A 522 19.75 -3.64 14.26
N GLN A 523 19.10 -4.25 13.28
CA GLN A 523 19.76 -4.78 12.08
C GLN A 523 20.12 -3.68 11.07
N THR A 524 19.25 -2.68 10.92
CA THR A 524 19.33 -1.70 9.83
C THR A 524 20.09 -0.45 10.23
N ILE A 525 19.81 0.09 11.41
CA ILE A 525 20.28 1.42 11.82
C ILE A 525 21.38 1.33 12.87
N SER A 526 21.09 0.75 14.04
CA SER A 526 22.08 0.71 15.13
C SER A 526 21.62 -0.24 16.24
N THR A 527 22.58 -0.88 16.91
CA THR A 527 22.34 -1.63 18.15
C THR A 527 22.43 -0.74 19.40
N ASN A 528 22.74 0.55 19.27
CA ASN A 528 22.78 1.49 20.38
C ASN A 528 21.37 1.64 21.00
N PRO A 529 21.18 1.36 22.31
CA PRO A 529 19.86 1.39 22.93
C PRO A 529 19.12 2.72 22.83
N ALA A 530 19.82 3.85 22.82
CA ALA A 530 19.20 5.15 22.68
C ALA A 530 18.68 5.37 21.26
N VAL A 531 19.44 4.97 20.24
CA VAL A 531 19.01 5.00 18.82
C VAL A 531 17.80 4.08 18.64
N VAL A 532 17.88 2.85 19.13
CA VAL A 532 16.78 1.88 19.04
C VAL A 532 15.49 2.44 19.62
N ARG A 533 15.53 2.96 20.85
CA ARG A 533 14.34 3.56 21.49
C ARG A 533 13.77 4.73 20.69
N THR A 534 14.63 5.62 20.16
CA THR A 534 14.16 6.80 19.42
C THR A 534 13.48 6.38 18.13
N VAL A 535 14.13 5.51 17.31
CA VAL A 535 13.58 5.07 16.02
C VAL A 535 12.32 4.21 16.21
N THR A 536 12.33 3.27 17.18
CA THR A 536 11.14 2.45 17.48
C THR A 536 9.96 3.34 17.88
N ARG A 537 10.19 4.35 18.73
CA ARG A 537 9.13 5.29 19.10
C ARG A 537 8.60 6.05 17.89
N MET A 538 9.48 6.59 17.02
CA MET A 538 9.07 7.29 15.79
C MET A 538 8.20 6.38 14.92
N LEU A 539 8.63 5.13 14.69
CA LEU A 539 7.85 4.15 13.92
C LEU A 539 6.48 3.91 14.55
N MET A 540 6.43 3.59 15.84
CA MET A 540 5.17 3.27 16.53
C MET A 540 4.19 4.45 16.59
N GLN A 541 4.68 5.68 16.65
CA GLN A 541 3.84 6.88 16.70
C GLN A 541 3.43 7.40 15.32
N SER A 542 4.05 6.91 14.23
CA SER A 542 3.90 7.49 12.91
C SER A 542 2.51 7.26 12.30
N TRP A 543 1.93 6.07 12.42
CA TRP A 543 0.56 5.82 11.96
C TRP A 543 -0.50 6.60 12.75
N PRO A 544 -0.53 6.59 14.10
CA PRO A 544 -1.47 7.42 14.85
C PRO A 544 -1.35 8.93 14.55
N ALA A 545 -0.12 9.43 14.35
CA ALA A 545 0.09 10.82 13.97
C ALA A 545 -0.49 11.11 12.59
N TYR A 546 -0.27 10.21 11.62
CA TYR A 546 -0.81 10.32 10.26
C TYR A 546 -2.34 10.34 10.27
N GLU A 547 -2.97 9.38 10.93
CA GLU A 547 -4.42 9.34 11.12
C GLU A 547 -4.94 10.65 11.71
N SER A 548 -4.26 11.17 12.75
CA SER A 548 -4.69 12.38 13.45
C SER A 548 -4.70 13.62 12.56
N TYR A 549 -3.72 13.80 11.69
CA TYR A 549 -3.68 14.99 10.83
C TYR A 549 -4.31 14.78 9.44
N THR A 550 -4.83 13.58 9.12
CA THR A 550 -5.53 13.31 7.86
C THR A 550 -7.00 12.96 8.07
N GLY A 551 -7.33 11.76 8.54
CA GLY A 551 -8.70 11.26 8.65
C GLY A 551 -9.00 10.54 9.96
N PRO A 552 -9.14 11.24 11.10
CA PRO A 552 -9.47 10.64 12.39
C PRO A 552 -10.92 10.14 12.44
N LEU A 553 -11.26 9.34 13.47
CA LEU A 553 -12.61 8.81 13.73
C LEU A 553 -13.14 7.85 12.65
N GLY A 554 -12.26 7.26 11.83
CA GLY A 554 -12.66 6.43 10.69
C GLY A 554 -13.19 7.22 9.51
N LEU A 555 -12.87 8.50 9.44
CA LEU A 555 -13.24 9.39 8.35
C LEU A 555 -12.47 9.01 7.08
N GLN A 556 -13.18 8.87 5.97
CA GLN A 556 -12.65 8.34 4.72
C GLN A 556 -12.56 9.41 3.65
N THR A 557 -11.61 9.24 2.72
CA THR A 557 -11.56 9.98 1.45
C THR A 557 -11.51 11.50 1.59
N LEU A 558 -10.69 12.03 2.47
CA LEU A 558 -10.36 13.45 2.52
C LEU A 558 -9.22 13.84 1.57
N THR A 559 -8.63 12.85 0.92
CA THR A 559 -7.56 13.01 -0.06
C THR A 559 -8.11 13.24 -1.46
N ASP A 560 -7.26 13.62 -2.39
CA ASP A 560 -7.58 13.70 -3.82
C ASP A 560 -7.86 12.32 -4.41
N ILE A 561 -9.12 11.85 -4.27
CA ILE A 561 -9.53 10.48 -4.63
C ILE A 561 -9.54 10.23 -6.15
N THR A 562 -9.65 11.28 -6.96
CA THR A 562 -9.67 11.17 -8.41
C THR A 562 -8.30 11.43 -9.06
N GLY A 563 -7.30 11.75 -8.26
CA GLY A 563 -5.96 12.09 -8.72
C GLY A 563 -4.85 11.34 -7.98
N SER A 564 -4.10 12.06 -7.15
CA SER A 564 -2.88 11.55 -6.55
C SER A 564 -3.07 10.57 -5.39
N HIS A 565 -4.18 10.60 -4.69
CA HIS A 565 -4.45 9.91 -3.42
C HIS A 565 -3.50 10.36 -2.28
N TYR A 566 -2.95 11.56 -2.34
CA TYR A 566 -1.86 11.96 -1.46
C TYR A 566 -2.15 13.21 -0.60
N GLY A 567 -2.40 14.36 -1.22
CA GLY A 567 -2.73 15.59 -0.53
C GLY A 567 -4.20 15.70 -0.16
N PRO A 568 -4.60 16.69 0.66
CA PRO A 568 -6.00 16.95 0.95
C PRO A 568 -6.72 17.50 -0.29
N ASN A 569 -7.88 16.94 -0.60
CA ASN A 569 -8.85 17.45 -1.55
C ASN A 569 -10.23 16.88 -1.18
N ILE A 570 -10.84 17.48 -0.16
CA ILE A 570 -11.98 16.90 0.56
C ILE A 570 -13.22 16.84 -0.33
N GLU A 571 -13.38 17.77 -1.27
CA GLU A 571 -14.49 17.78 -2.21
C GLU A 571 -14.24 16.92 -3.46
N SER A 572 -13.08 16.27 -3.56
CA SER A 572 -12.75 15.39 -4.69
C SER A 572 -13.72 14.22 -4.76
N SER A 573 -14.37 14.06 -5.89
CA SER A 573 -15.30 12.94 -6.14
C SER A 573 -15.49 12.76 -7.63
N GLU A 574 -15.95 11.57 -8.02
CA GLU A 574 -16.50 11.37 -9.36
C GLU A 574 -17.84 12.09 -9.53
N ASN A 575 -18.25 12.31 -10.77
CA ASN A 575 -19.46 13.08 -11.11
C ASN A 575 -20.77 12.61 -10.45
N ASN A 576 -20.80 11.38 -9.97
CA ASN A 576 -21.94 10.78 -9.29
C ASN A 576 -21.84 10.83 -7.75
N GLY A 577 -20.86 11.56 -7.20
CA GLY A 577 -20.59 11.63 -5.77
C GLY A 577 -19.86 10.41 -5.21
N TRP A 578 -19.36 9.53 -6.07
CA TRP A 578 -18.55 8.38 -5.70
C TRP A 578 -17.19 8.86 -5.16
N GLY A 579 -16.69 8.21 -4.12
CA GLY A 579 -15.43 8.61 -3.46
C GLY A 579 -15.61 9.55 -2.27
N GLN A 580 -16.69 10.27 -2.14
CA GLN A 580 -16.97 11.10 -0.95
C GLN A 580 -17.62 10.28 0.16
N TRP A 581 -16.99 9.26 0.66
CA TRP A 581 -17.53 8.40 1.72
C TRP A 581 -17.58 9.06 3.09
N HIS A 582 -16.92 10.22 3.27
CA HIS A 582 -17.08 11.04 4.46
C HIS A 582 -18.51 11.59 4.62
N ARG A 583 -19.30 11.70 3.53
CA ARG A 583 -20.70 12.19 3.51
C ARG A 583 -20.92 13.41 4.40
N ALA A 584 -19.93 14.31 4.45
CA ALA A 584 -20.06 15.55 5.20
C ALA A 584 -21.02 16.49 4.49
N ASP A 585 -21.98 17.04 5.25
CA ASP A 585 -22.93 18.06 4.84
C ASP A 585 -23.06 19.13 5.92
N HIS A 586 -24.03 20.02 5.78
CA HIS A 586 -24.28 21.08 6.77
C HIS A 586 -24.68 20.51 8.16
N ASP A 587 -25.37 19.38 8.19
CA ASP A 587 -25.98 18.84 9.41
C ASP A 587 -25.07 17.85 10.15
N GLY A 588 -24.15 17.18 9.43
CA GLY A 588 -23.31 16.14 10.02
C GLY A 588 -22.20 15.60 9.13
N VAL A 589 -21.58 14.54 9.60
CA VAL A 589 -20.47 13.88 8.93
C VAL A 589 -20.47 12.38 9.20
N GLY A 590 -19.89 11.60 8.30
CA GLY A 590 -19.84 10.15 8.35
C GLY A 590 -20.89 9.49 7.49
N MET A 591 -20.78 8.20 7.29
CA MET A 591 -21.70 7.42 6.46
C MET A 591 -22.54 6.47 7.30
N ASP A 592 -23.88 6.57 7.21
CA ASP A 592 -24.76 5.60 7.89
C ASP A 592 -24.71 4.25 7.18
N ARG A 593 -24.10 3.29 7.87
CA ARG A 593 -23.91 1.90 7.44
C ARG A 593 -24.65 0.90 8.34
N THR A 594 -25.55 1.40 9.20
CA THR A 594 -26.35 0.56 10.09
C THR A 594 -27.35 -0.31 9.32
N VAL A 595 -27.83 -1.36 9.95
CA VAL A 595 -28.90 -2.21 9.39
C VAL A 595 -30.24 -1.49 9.44
N ALA A 596 -30.46 -0.69 10.48
CA ALA A 596 -31.75 -0.07 10.76
C ALA A 596 -32.07 1.06 9.78
N THR A 597 -31.13 1.91 9.44
CA THR A 597 -31.36 3.16 8.69
C THR A 597 -30.41 3.39 7.53
N GLY A 598 -29.24 2.71 7.55
CA GLY A 598 -28.17 2.93 6.61
C GLY A 598 -28.09 1.91 5.46
N THR A 599 -26.87 1.69 4.95
CA THR A 599 -26.61 0.76 3.84
C THR A 599 -26.75 -0.71 4.23
N GLY A 600 -26.80 -1.02 5.54
CA GLY A 600 -26.88 -2.38 6.08
C GLY A 600 -25.53 -3.12 6.08
N PHE A 601 -24.40 -2.43 5.87
CA PHE A 601 -23.06 -3.04 5.92
C PHE A 601 -22.80 -3.73 7.27
N VAL A 602 -23.24 -3.14 8.39
CA VAL A 602 -23.07 -3.74 9.74
C VAL A 602 -23.64 -5.15 9.80
N GLY A 603 -24.73 -5.43 9.05
CA GLY A 603 -25.35 -6.77 9.01
C GLY A 603 -24.49 -7.85 8.32
N GLN A 604 -23.38 -7.51 7.72
CA GLN A 604 -22.42 -8.47 7.13
C GLN A 604 -21.48 -9.10 8.19
N TYR A 605 -21.39 -8.50 9.36
CA TYR A 605 -20.66 -9.09 10.49
C TYR A 605 -21.50 -10.15 11.22
N SER A 606 -20.81 -11.00 11.98
CA SER A 606 -21.50 -11.89 12.91
C SER A 606 -22.34 -11.08 13.91
N PRO A 607 -23.45 -11.62 14.44
CA PRO A 607 -24.31 -10.89 15.38
C PRO A 607 -23.57 -10.32 16.59
N ASP A 608 -22.53 -11.02 17.06
CA ASP A 608 -21.73 -10.58 18.21
C ASP A 608 -20.84 -9.37 17.88
N VAL A 609 -20.35 -9.25 16.66
CA VAL A 609 -19.58 -8.09 16.18
C VAL A 609 -20.52 -6.96 15.77
N ALA A 610 -21.58 -7.28 15.01
CA ALA A 610 -22.54 -6.30 14.50
C ALA A 610 -23.14 -5.41 15.60
N LYS A 611 -23.46 -5.96 16.76
CA LYS A 611 -24.01 -5.19 17.90
C LYS A 611 -23.10 -4.06 18.39
N ASN A 612 -21.79 -4.17 18.15
CA ASN A 612 -20.84 -3.13 18.55
C ASN A 612 -20.88 -1.94 17.58
N TYR A 613 -21.33 -2.17 16.35
CA TYR A 613 -21.32 -1.16 15.28
C TYR A 613 -22.70 -0.64 14.90
N GLU A 614 -23.79 -1.25 15.36
CA GLU A 614 -25.15 -0.87 15.00
C GLU A 614 -25.60 0.45 15.67
N SER A 615 -25.01 0.82 16.79
CA SER A 615 -25.32 2.07 17.49
C SER A 615 -24.09 2.95 17.63
N ALA A 616 -24.24 4.24 17.35
CA ALA A 616 -23.16 5.21 17.55
C ALA A 616 -22.62 5.21 18.99
N SER A 617 -23.49 4.88 19.97
CA SER A 617 -23.07 4.82 21.40
C SER A 617 -22.25 3.58 21.76
N THR A 618 -22.20 2.56 20.91
CA THR A 618 -21.42 1.33 21.14
C THR A 618 -20.23 1.21 20.16
N THR A 619 -20.28 2.01 19.10
CA THR A 619 -19.19 2.03 18.10
C THR A 619 -17.94 2.69 18.70
N PRO A 620 -16.76 2.09 18.62
CA PRO A 620 -15.52 2.74 19.03
C PRO A 620 -15.33 4.08 18.31
N ASP A 621 -14.91 5.11 19.03
CA ASP A 621 -14.79 6.47 18.47
C ASP A 621 -13.95 6.53 17.21
N ASN A 622 -12.86 5.77 17.16
CA ASN A 622 -11.95 5.72 16.01
C ASN A 622 -12.55 5.09 14.74
N LEU A 623 -13.78 4.59 14.79
CA LEU A 623 -14.55 4.06 13.66
C LEU A 623 -15.95 4.69 13.55
N LEU A 624 -16.26 5.66 14.39
CA LEU A 624 -17.59 6.24 14.47
C LEU A 624 -18.10 6.74 13.11
N LEU A 625 -17.29 7.54 12.41
CA LEU A 625 -17.68 8.18 11.15
C LEU A 625 -17.65 7.23 9.95
N PHE A 626 -17.02 6.06 10.13
CA PHE A 626 -17.16 5.00 9.14
C PHE A 626 -18.55 4.38 9.16
N PHE A 627 -19.11 4.16 10.36
CA PHE A 627 -20.38 3.43 10.52
C PHE A 627 -21.62 4.32 10.63
N HIS A 628 -21.44 5.57 11.06
CA HIS A 628 -22.56 6.46 11.38
C HIS A 628 -22.39 7.84 10.76
N HIS A 629 -23.50 8.38 10.24
CA HIS A 629 -23.63 9.80 9.97
C HIS A 629 -24.15 10.47 11.24
N VAL A 630 -23.37 11.37 11.83
CA VAL A 630 -23.73 12.00 13.10
C VAL A 630 -23.65 13.53 13.02
N PRO A 631 -24.48 14.27 13.78
CA PRO A 631 -24.33 15.72 13.88
C PRO A 631 -22.95 16.10 14.40
N TYR A 632 -22.42 17.23 13.95
CA TYR A 632 -21.13 17.78 14.42
C TYR A 632 -21.05 17.97 15.94
N THR A 633 -22.20 18.15 16.59
CA THR A 633 -22.33 18.29 18.04
C THR A 633 -22.46 16.97 18.80
N TYR A 634 -22.47 15.83 18.09
CA TYR A 634 -22.49 14.50 18.72
C TYR A 634 -21.29 14.37 19.66
N LYS A 635 -21.53 13.82 20.85
CA LYS A 635 -20.49 13.64 21.87
C LYS A 635 -19.87 12.26 21.80
N LEU A 636 -18.57 12.23 21.63
CA LEU A 636 -17.72 11.03 21.75
C LEU A 636 -17.71 10.50 23.19
N HIS A 637 -17.14 9.31 23.39
CA HIS A 637 -17.07 8.67 24.72
C HIS A 637 -16.28 9.50 25.75
N ASP A 638 -15.34 10.34 25.30
CA ASP A 638 -14.60 11.28 26.14
C ASP A 638 -15.36 12.59 26.46
N GLY A 639 -16.55 12.76 25.85
CA GLY A 639 -17.40 13.94 26.03
C GLY A 639 -17.13 15.11 25.08
N LYS A 640 -16.10 15.05 24.24
CA LYS A 640 -15.85 16.01 23.17
C LYS A 640 -16.93 15.90 22.08
N THR A 641 -17.24 17.00 21.43
CA THR A 641 -18.04 16.94 20.20
C THR A 641 -17.20 16.46 19.02
N VAL A 642 -17.82 15.82 18.04
CA VAL A 642 -17.15 15.35 16.82
C VAL A 642 -16.37 16.48 16.17
N ILE A 643 -16.98 17.65 15.99
CA ILE A 643 -16.30 18.79 15.35
C ILE A 643 -15.07 19.27 16.16
N GLN A 644 -15.19 19.33 17.49
CA GLN A 644 -14.05 19.74 18.31
C GLN A 644 -12.93 18.69 18.29
N TYR A 645 -13.28 17.40 18.24
CA TYR A 645 -12.28 16.35 18.08
C TYR A 645 -11.57 16.45 16.73
N LEU A 646 -12.30 16.72 15.63
CA LEU A 646 -11.68 16.94 14.32
C LEU A 646 -10.65 18.09 14.38
N TYR A 647 -10.99 19.22 15.00
CA TYR A 647 -10.02 20.30 15.16
C TYR A 647 -8.82 19.89 16.02
N ASP A 648 -9.06 19.36 17.22
CA ASP A 648 -8.00 18.97 18.15
C ASP A 648 -7.06 17.94 17.53
N SER A 649 -7.60 16.91 16.90
CA SER A 649 -6.81 15.86 16.27
C SER A 649 -5.82 16.40 15.24
N HIS A 650 -6.27 17.30 14.35
CA HIS A 650 -5.41 17.90 13.34
C HIS A 650 -4.34 18.82 13.95
N TYR A 651 -4.72 19.61 14.96
CA TYR A 651 -3.77 20.49 15.68
C TYR A 651 -2.81 19.75 16.60
N ASP A 652 -3.13 18.52 17.01
CA ASP A 652 -2.24 17.65 17.79
C ASP A 652 -1.36 16.77 16.88
N GLY A 653 -1.88 16.32 15.74
CA GLY A 653 -1.18 15.45 14.80
C GLY A 653 -0.03 16.14 14.05
N ALA A 654 -0.24 17.36 13.56
CA ALA A 654 0.79 18.09 12.84
C ALA A 654 2.05 18.38 13.67
N PRO A 655 1.99 18.78 14.95
CA PRO A 655 3.16 18.85 15.81
C PRO A 655 3.87 17.52 16.05
N GLN A 656 3.16 16.39 16.05
CA GLN A 656 3.78 15.08 16.18
C GLN A 656 4.66 14.75 14.95
N ALA A 657 4.21 15.12 13.74
CA ALA A 657 5.05 15.01 12.55
C ALA A 657 6.31 15.90 12.65
N ALA A 658 6.20 17.10 13.22
CA ALA A 658 7.34 17.96 13.49
C ALA A 658 8.29 17.38 14.55
N GLN A 659 7.77 16.66 15.56
CA GLN A 659 8.58 15.98 16.56
C GLN A 659 9.49 14.89 15.95
N PHE A 660 9.08 14.22 14.88
CA PHE A 660 9.94 13.25 14.18
C PHE A 660 11.20 13.91 13.61
N VAL A 661 11.13 15.17 13.19
CA VAL A 661 12.30 15.94 12.75
C VAL A 661 13.29 16.15 13.90
N ASP A 662 12.81 16.53 15.06
CA ASP A 662 13.66 16.77 16.23
C ASP A 662 14.24 15.45 16.77
N ASP A 663 13.44 14.39 16.81
CA ASP A 663 13.89 13.06 17.16
C ASP A 663 15.02 12.60 16.24
N TRP A 664 14.86 12.77 14.92
CA TRP A 664 15.88 12.41 13.93
C TRP A 664 17.16 13.27 14.09
N LYS A 665 17.01 14.58 14.29
CA LYS A 665 18.15 15.47 14.56
C LYS A 665 18.96 15.03 15.77
N SER A 666 18.33 14.47 16.80
CA SER A 666 19.00 13.94 18.00
C SER A 666 19.93 12.76 17.70
N LEU A 667 19.75 12.10 16.54
CA LEU A 667 20.55 10.96 16.10
C LEU A 667 21.81 11.35 15.32
N LYS A 668 22.04 12.63 15.05
CA LYS A 668 23.22 13.13 14.32
C LYS A 668 24.51 12.62 14.94
N GLY A 669 25.38 11.99 14.13
CA GLY A 669 26.64 11.40 14.57
C GLY A 669 26.52 10.09 15.35
N ARG A 670 25.32 9.55 15.52
CA ARG A 670 25.05 8.26 16.17
C ARG A 670 24.60 7.17 15.19
N ILE A 671 24.23 7.58 14.00
CA ILE A 671 23.81 6.72 12.89
C ILE A 671 24.63 7.04 11.65
N ASP A 672 24.46 6.25 10.62
CA ASP A 672 25.07 6.43 9.31
C ASP A 672 24.77 7.85 8.78
N SER A 673 25.80 8.53 8.27
CA SER A 673 25.69 9.93 7.83
C SER A 673 24.87 10.10 6.56
N GLU A 674 24.89 9.12 5.65
CA GLU A 674 24.12 9.13 4.41
C GLU A 674 22.63 8.91 4.74
N LEU A 675 22.34 7.90 5.57
CA LEU A 675 20.99 7.66 6.06
C LEU A 675 20.42 8.89 6.79
N TYR A 676 21.26 9.54 7.64
CA TYR A 676 20.84 10.75 8.34
C TYR A 676 20.48 11.87 7.36
N ALA A 677 21.32 12.09 6.35
CA ALA A 677 21.16 13.16 5.37
C ALA A 677 19.97 12.91 4.42
N ASP A 678 19.73 11.66 4.03
CA ASP A 678 18.59 11.28 3.18
C ASP A 678 17.24 11.44 3.90
N MET A 679 17.15 11.02 5.16
CA MET A 679 15.89 11.03 5.89
C MET A 679 15.48 12.40 6.43
N LEU A 680 16.42 13.27 6.76
CA LEU A 680 16.10 14.56 7.39
C LEU A 680 15.19 15.45 6.53
N PRO A 681 15.48 15.69 5.23
CA PRO A 681 14.58 16.47 4.38
C PRO A 681 13.20 15.83 4.20
N ARG A 682 13.11 14.50 4.14
CA ARG A 682 11.83 13.77 4.03
C ARG A 682 10.93 14.01 5.25
N LEU A 683 11.49 13.94 6.45
CA LEU A 683 10.76 14.25 7.69
C LEU A 683 10.37 15.72 7.80
N GLN A 684 11.25 16.63 7.34
CA GLN A 684 10.93 18.06 7.26
C GLN A 684 9.79 18.32 6.29
N TYR A 685 9.78 17.66 5.14
CA TYR A 685 8.68 17.72 4.19
C TYR A 685 7.38 17.21 4.83
N GLN A 686 7.37 16.05 5.46
CA GLN A 686 6.20 15.51 6.16
C GLN A 686 5.65 16.50 7.20
N ALA A 687 6.52 17.09 8.00
CA ALA A 687 6.13 18.09 9.00
C ALA A 687 5.44 19.31 8.37
N GLY A 688 5.93 19.77 7.21
CA GLY A 688 5.32 20.87 6.44
C GLY A 688 3.98 20.45 5.84
N HIS A 689 3.93 19.29 5.22
CA HIS A 689 2.71 18.76 4.58
C HIS A 689 1.60 18.43 5.59
N ALA A 690 1.95 18.00 6.81
CA ALA A 690 0.98 17.82 7.90
C ALA A 690 0.27 19.13 8.29
N ILE A 691 0.93 20.29 8.12
CA ILE A 691 0.30 21.61 8.30
C ILE A 691 -0.70 21.88 7.16
N VAL A 692 -0.38 21.52 5.92
CA VAL A 692 -1.31 21.64 4.79
C VAL A 692 -2.58 20.85 5.07
N TRP A 693 -2.44 19.59 5.46
CA TRP A 693 -3.56 18.73 5.86
C TRP A 693 -4.40 19.35 6.98
N ARG A 694 -3.74 19.79 8.06
CA ARG A 694 -4.41 20.43 9.19
C ARG A 694 -5.25 21.62 8.74
N ASP A 695 -4.65 22.53 7.98
CA ASP A 695 -5.31 23.78 7.59
C ASP A 695 -6.47 23.50 6.61
N ALA A 696 -6.25 22.65 5.60
CA ALA A 696 -7.27 22.28 4.64
C ALA A 696 -8.51 21.64 5.33
N VAL A 697 -8.30 20.59 6.12
CA VAL A 697 -9.41 19.85 6.75
C VAL A 697 -10.13 20.70 7.80
N THR A 698 -9.40 21.44 8.64
CA THR A 698 -10.04 22.26 9.68
C THR A 698 -10.80 23.46 9.11
N GLN A 699 -10.31 24.07 8.03
CA GLN A 699 -11.05 25.13 7.33
C GLN A 699 -12.31 24.60 6.62
N TYR A 700 -12.20 23.45 5.97
CA TYR A 700 -13.34 22.80 5.33
C TYR A 700 -14.48 22.57 6.31
N PHE A 701 -14.21 21.91 7.45
CA PHE A 701 -15.21 21.62 8.45
C PHE A 701 -15.74 22.89 9.17
N LEU A 702 -14.89 23.89 9.38
CA LEU A 702 -15.33 25.20 9.89
C LEU A 702 -16.34 25.87 8.94
N LYS A 703 -16.02 25.89 7.64
CA LYS A 703 -16.88 26.48 6.61
C LYS A 703 -18.20 25.71 6.48
N LEU A 704 -18.13 24.38 6.48
CA LEU A 704 -19.29 23.52 6.25
C LEU A 704 -20.25 23.49 7.44
N SER A 705 -19.71 23.28 8.67
CA SER A 705 -20.52 23.18 9.88
C SER A 705 -20.95 24.54 10.45
N GLY A 706 -20.19 25.61 10.14
CA GLY A 706 -20.36 26.92 10.80
C GLY A 706 -20.01 26.95 12.30
N ILE A 707 -19.48 25.84 12.86
CA ILE A 707 -19.16 25.73 14.29
C ILE A 707 -17.66 26.02 14.50
N PRO A 708 -17.30 27.09 15.22
CA PRO A 708 -15.92 27.46 15.43
C PRO A 708 -15.18 26.49 16.36
N ASP A 709 -13.87 26.37 16.16
CA ASP A 709 -12.97 25.74 17.12
C ASP A 709 -13.00 26.48 18.47
N GLN A 710 -13.24 25.76 19.57
CA GLN A 710 -13.32 26.32 20.92
C GLN A 710 -12.01 27.02 21.33
N GLN A 711 -10.88 26.65 20.74
CA GLN A 711 -9.58 27.28 20.96
C GLN A 711 -9.28 28.40 19.95
N GLY A 712 -10.18 28.65 18.99
CA GLY A 712 -10.04 29.73 18.01
C GLY A 712 -8.87 29.55 17.03
N ARG A 713 -8.42 28.30 16.76
CA ARG A 713 -7.27 28.01 15.90
C ARG A 713 -7.66 27.88 14.44
N ALA A 714 -8.78 27.18 14.17
CA ALA A 714 -9.25 26.90 12.80
C ALA A 714 -9.63 28.21 12.10
N GLY A 715 -9.11 28.42 10.89
CA GLY A 715 -9.37 29.60 10.07
C GLY A 715 -8.81 30.92 10.63
N HIS A 716 -7.96 30.88 11.66
CA HIS A 716 -7.37 32.07 12.26
C HIS A 716 -5.84 31.99 12.31
N TYR A 717 -5.19 32.72 11.43
CA TYR A 717 -3.73 32.70 11.26
C TYR A 717 -3.12 34.09 11.42
N PRO A 718 -3.12 34.67 12.64
CA PRO A 718 -2.76 36.08 12.86
C PRO A 718 -1.29 36.43 12.56
N ASN A 719 -0.43 35.40 12.46
CA ASN A 719 0.99 35.57 12.18
C ASN A 719 1.35 35.18 10.73
N ARG A 720 0.36 34.89 9.91
CA ARG A 720 0.53 34.57 8.49
C ARG A 720 0.49 35.85 7.67
N LEU A 721 1.40 35.94 6.72
CA LEU A 721 1.48 37.02 5.73
C LEU A 721 1.41 36.34 4.37
N GLU A 722 0.30 36.55 3.66
CA GLU A 722 0.04 35.92 2.38
C GLU A 722 0.96 36.48 1.30
N ALA A 723 1.42 35.63 0.40
CA ALA A 723 2.36 36.06 -0.64
C ALA A 723 1.72 36.97 -1.68
N GLU A 724 0.43 36.80 -1.98
CA GLU A 724 -0.32 37.68 -2.89
C GLU A 724 -0.49 39.09 -2.35
N ASP A 725 -0.43 39.28 -1.03
CA ASP A 725 -0.53 40.60 -0.36
C ASP A 725 0.85 41.28 -0.21
N ALA A 726 1.94 40.57 -0.52
CA ALA A 726 3.28 41.14 -0.48
C ALA A 726 3.53 42.09 -1.66
N ARG A 727 4.55 42.97 -1.51
CA ARG A 727 5.03 43.74 -2.65
C ARG A 727 5.83 42.83 -3.59
N LEU A 728 5.22 42.46 -4.71
CA LEU A 728 5.78 41.53 -5.67
C LEU A 728 6.66 42.22 -6.70
N THR A 729 7.78 41.60 -7.09
CA THR A 729 8.57 41.94 -8.28
C THR A 729 8.82 40.66 -9.06
N ALA A 730 8.41 40.65 -10.32
CA ALA A 730 8.43 39.52 -11.26
C ALA A 730 7.55 38.31 -10.86
N TYR A 731 7.11 38.21 -9.64
CA TYR A 731 6.05 37.25 -9.24
C TYR A 731 4.68 37.68 -9.80
N ARG A 732 3.85 36.69 -10.08
CA ARG A 732 2.43 36.85 -10.48
C ARG A 732 1.56 36.08 -9.54
N VAL A 733 0.40 36.64 -9.20
CA VAL A 733 -0.63 35.94 -8.44
C VAL A 733 -1.37 34.98 -9.38
N ILE A 734 -1.56 33.77 -8.95
CA ILE A 734 -2.39 32.74 -9.62
C ILE A 734 -3.51 32.30 -8.68
N ASP A 735 -4.68 32.02 -9.24
CA ASP A 735 -5.74 31.31 -8.50
C ASP A 735 -5.46 29.81 -8.58
N VAL A 736 -5.63 29.13 -7.47
CA VAL A 736 -5.48 27.68 -7.32
C VAL A 736 -6.86 27.06 -7.07
N ASN A 737 -7.15 25.97 -7.74
CA ASN A 737 -8.38 25.23 -7.59
C ASN A 737 -8.08 23.72 -7.60
N PRO A 738 -8.46 22.97 -6.57
CA PRO A 738 -9.25 23.41 -5.41
C PRO A 738 -8.51 24.37 -4.46
N TRP A 739 -9.27 25.10 -3.64
CA TRP A 739 -8.73 26.08 -2.68
C TRP A 739 -7.81 25.47 -1.61
N GLU A 740 -7.90 24.18 -1.35
CA GLU A 740 -7.05 23.42 -0.44
C GLU A 740 -5.58 23.39 -0.89
N ASP A 741 -5.34 23.63 -2.16
CA ASP A 741 -3.98 23.66 -2.71
C ASP A 741 -3.13 24.80 -2.16
N ALA A 742 -3.75 25.94 -1.87
CA ALA A 742 -3.07 27.11 -1.32
C ALA A 742 -3.98 27.90 -0.37
N SER A 743 -3.37 28.65 0.54
CA SER A 743 -4.06 29.60 1.42
C SER A 743 -4.89 30.57 0.59
N HIS A 744 -6.14 30.83 0.99
CA HIS A 744 -7.08 31.68 0.26
C HIS A 744 -7.33 31.27 -1.21
N GLY A 745 -6.91 30.10 -1.65
CA GLY A 745 -7.01 29.65 -3.02
C GLY A 745 -6.10 30.41 -3.98
N LYS A 746 -5.00 30.97 -3.50
CA LYS A 746 -4.04 31.77 -4.27
C LYS A 746 -2.61 31.43 -3.94
N ALA A 747 -1.74 31.56 -4.94
CA ALA A 747 -0.30 31.44 -4.78
C ALA A 747 0.40 32.49 -5.66
N VAL A 748 1.68 32.73 -5.43
CA VAL A 748 2.49 33.52 -6.33
C VAL A 748 3.47 32.65 -7.10
N TYR A 749 3.69 32.95 -8.37
CA TYR A 749 4.36 32.13 -9.35
C TYR A 749 5.44 32.94 -10.07
N CYS A 750 6.68 32.45 -10.08
CA CYS A 750 7.82 33.12 -10.71
C CYS A 750 8.04 32.53 -12.10
N GLY A 751 7.77 33.31 -13.16
CA GLY A 751 7.93 32.84 -14.52
C GLY A 751 6.76 33.19 -15.45
N PRO A 752 6.74 32.70 -16.71
CA PRO A 752 5.60 32.87 -17.60
C PRO A 752 4.36 32.23 -17.01
N ALA A 753 3.20 32.85 -17.20
CA ALA A 753 1.95 32.25 -16.72
C ALA A 753 1.81 30.82 -17.28
N PRO A 754 1.35 29.85 -16.46
CA PRO A 754 1.01 28.55 -16.97
C PRO A 754 0.02 28.71 -18.12
N ASP A 755 0.24 27.94 -19.18
CA ASP A 755 -0.67 27.95 -20.34
C ASP A 755 -2.04 27.43 -19.85
N ARG A 756 -3.00 28.34 -19.72
CA ARG A 756 -4.38 28.02 -19.30
C ARG A 756 -5.21 27.37 -20.41
N SER A 757 -4.59 26.85 -21.44
CA SER A 757 -5.30 25.94 -22.33
C SER A 757 -5.86 24.81 -21.46
N PRO A 758 -7.18 24.57 -21.44
CA PRO A 758 -7.70 23.43 -20.74
C PRO A 758 -6.93 22.23 -21.26
N GLN A 759 -6.13 21.60 -20.41
CA GLN A 759 -5.58 20.29 -20.74
C GLN A 759 -6.79 19.44 -21.11
N PRO A 760 -6.82 18.80 -22.29
CA PRO A 760 -7.85 17.82 -22.55
C PRO A 760 -7.81 16.86 -21.37
N ALA A 761 -8.96 16.64 -20.74
CA ALA A 761 -9.12 15.65 -19.72
C ALA A 761 -8.34 14.40 -20.15
N PRO A 762 -7.55 13.75 -19.27
CA PRO A 762 -6.82 12.58 -19.68
C PRO A 762 -7.82 11.58 -20.24
N ASP A 763 -7.70 11.44 -21.54
CA ASP A 763 -8.35 10.49 -22.44
C ASP A 763 -9.70 9.86 -22.05
N GLY A 764 -10.71 10.29 -22.78
CA GLY A 764 -11.64 9.31 -23.34
C GLY A 764 -12.92 9.06 -22.55
N SER A 765 -13.50 10.07 -21.94
CA SER A 765 -14.94 10.01 -21.67
C SER A 765 -15.65 11.36 -21.88
N ALA A 766 -15.38 12.01 -23.00
CA ALA A 766 -16.37 12.90 -23.58
C ALA A 766 -17.39 12.01 -24.32
N LEU A 767 -18.32 11.44 -23.59
CA LEU A 767 -19.59 11.11 -24.20
C LEU A 767 -20.17 12.41 -24.73
N PRO A 768 -20.59 12.47 -26.00
CA PRO A 768 -21.23 13.67 -26.54
C PRO A 768 -22.45 13.96 -25.66
N ALA A 769 -22.60 15.25 -25.31
CA ALA A 769 -23.78 15.72 -24.60
C ALA A 769 -25.02 15.18 -25.34
N PRO A 770 -26.01 14.63 -24.63
CA PRO A 770 -27.23 14.17 -25.29
C PRO A 770 -27.88 15.35 -26.01
N ASP A 771 -28.02 15.18 -27.31
CA ASP A 771 -28.76 16.09 -28.16
C ASP A 771 -30.19 16.23 -27.63
N ARG A 772 -30.54 17.40 -27.13
CA ARG A 772 -31.90 17.72 -26.59
C ARG A 772 -32.95 17.94 -27.65
N SER A 773 -32.71 17.56 -28.87
CA SER A 773 -33.65 17.70 -29.96
C SER A 773 -34.02 16.36 -30.57
N ALA A 774 -34.73 15.50 -29.89
CA ALA A 774 -35.64 14.49 -30.45
C ALA A 774 -36.12 13.50 -29.37
N LEU A 775 -37.09 13.87 -28.59
CA LEU A 775 -38.01 12.91 -27.97
C LEU A 775 -39.39 13.12 -28.64
N PRO A 776 -39.99 12.12 -29.28
CA PRO A 776 -41.36 12.21 -29.74
C PRO A 776 -42.30 12.22 -28.53
N ALA A 777 -43.29 13.09 -28.59
CA ALA A 777 -44.34 13.19 -27.59
C ALA A 777 -45.14 11.89 -27.50
N PRO A 778 -45.54 11.43 -26.32
CA PRO A 778 -46.55 10.37 -26.22
C PRO A 778 -47.95 10.92 -26.52
N ASP A 779 -48.68 10.21 -27.34
CA ASP A 779 -50.06 10.46 -27.76
C ASP A 779 -51.00 10.61 -26.60
N GLY A 780 -51.90 11.59 -26.77
CA GLY A 780 -52.89 11.93 -25.82
C GLY A 780 -54.07 10.95 -25.69
N SER A 781 -54.54 10.87 -24.49
CA SER A 781 -55.95 10.59 -24.24
C SER A 781 -56.44 11.47 -23.12
N ALA A 782 -57.41 12.31 -23.51
CA ALA A 782 -58.10 13.29 -22.72
C ALA A 782 -59.06 12.67 -21.69
N LEU A 783 -59.20 13.28 -20.51
CA LEU A 783 -60.44 13.39 -19.75
C LEU A 783 -60.42 14.67 -18.93
N PRO A 784 -61.58 15.24 -18.55
CA PRO A 784 -61.85 16.63 -18.80
C PRO A 784 -61.72 17.59 -17.59
N ALA A 785 -61.75 18.86 -17.92
CA ALA A 785 -61.62 20.04 -17.10
C ALA A 785 -62.68 20.22 -16.03
N ALA A 786 -62.30 20.78 -14.88
CA ALA A 786 -63.24 21.66 -14.08
C ALA A 786 -62.44 22.86 -13.54
N ASP A 787 -62.94 23.89 -13.76
CA ASP A 787 -62.87 25.32 -13.93
C ASP A 787 -62.46 26.12 -12.68
N ARG A 788 -61.54 27.10 -12.88
CA ARG A 788 -61.54 28.51 -12.38
C ARG A 788 -61.54 28.75 -10.85
N SER A 789 -60.77 29.59 -10.26
CA SER A 789 -60.43 30.97 -10.53
C SER A 789 -59.87 31.66 -9.27
N ALA A 790 -58.92 32.56 -9.51
CA ALA A 790 -58.67 33.82 -8.79
C ALA A 790 -57.85 33.83 -7.46
N GLN A 791 -56.64 34.39 -7.56
CA GLN A 791 -55.95 35.18 -6.50
C GLN A 791 -56.80 36.47 -6.18
N PRO A 792 -56.58 37.14 -4.99
CA PRO A 792 -55.39 37.92 -4.71
C PRO A 792 -54.98 37.97 -3.22
N SER A 793 -53.68 38.36 -3.00
CA SER A 793 -53.19 38.87 -1.72
C SER A 793 -53.73 40.27 -1.38
N PRO A 794 -53.48 40.98 -0.24
CA PRO A 794 -52.48 40.81 0.82
C PRO A 794 -52.96 41.26 2.26
N ASN A 795 -51.99 41.14 3.24
CA ASN A 795 -51.86 41.92 4.48
C ASN A 795 -52.62 41.59 5.78
N GLY A 796 -51.84 41.44 6.82
CA GLY A 796 -52.02 42.12 8.08
C GLY A 796 -52.18 41.29 9.36
N SER A 797 -51.12 41.24 10.10
CA SER A 797 -51.01 41.40 11.58
C SER A 797 -52.10 40.85 12.52
N ALA A 798 -51.59 40.03 13.47
CA ALA A 798 -51.80 40.17 14.93
C ALA A 798 -52.02 38.84 15.65
N GLN A 799 -51.11 38.59 16.61
CA GLN A 799 -51.30 37.63 17.71
C GLN A 799 -52.51 38.06 18.59
N PRO A 800 -53.09 37.13 19.39
CA PRO A 800 -52.61 36.91 20.76
C PRO A 800 -52.71 35.45 21.27
N ALA A 801 -51.91 35.17 22.28
CA ALA A 801 -51.94 34.03 23.17
C ALA A 801 -52.99 34.28 24.30
N PRO A 802 -53.01 33.48 25.38
CA PRO A 802 -53.02 32.03 25.63
C PRO A 802 -54.23 31.60 26.51
N VAL A 803 -54.31 30.32 26.96
CA VAL A 803 -54.89 29.76 28.20
C VAL A 803 -55.14 28.26 27.94
N GLY A 804 -54.84 27.24 28.71
CA GLY A 804 -54.51 27.02 30.06
C GLY A 804 -54.98 25.61 30.45
N SER A 805 -54.06 24.85 31.02
CA SER A 805 -54.27 23.85 32.09
C SER A 805 -55.25 22.69 31.95
N ALA A 806 -54.76 21.47 32.08
CA ALA A 806 -54.90 20.62 33.28
C ALA A 806 -54.37 19.19 33.09
N GLN A 807 -53.46 18.82 33.98
CA GLN A 807 -53.17 17.43 34.32
C GLN A 807 -54.29 16.87 35.24
N PRO A 808 -54.42 15.53 35.35
CA PRO A 808 -53.95 14.96 36.61
C PRO A 808 -53.18 13.61 36.48
N ALA A 809 -52.25 13.45 37.38
CA ALA A 809 -51.65 12.19 37.83
C ALA A 809 -52.40 11.68 39.07
N PRO A 810 -51.84 10.69 39.79
CA PRO A 810 -51.42 9.30 39.57
C PRO A 810 -52.08 8.30 40.53
N VAL A 811 -51.84 6.98 40.38
CA VAL A 811 -51.93 5.95 41.47
C VAL A 811 -51.34 4.68 40.86
N GLY A 812 -50.43 3.90 41.39
CA GLY A 812 -49.92 3.58 42.68
C GLY A 812 -49.57 2.07 42.72
N SER A 813 -48.32 1.78 42.95
CA SER A 813 -47.68 0.66 43.64
C SER A 813 -48.29 -0.71 43.65
N ALA A 814 -47.46 -1.74 43.37
CA ALA A 814 -47.02 -2.76 44.31
C ALA A 814 -46.10 -3.81 43.67
N GLN A 815 -44.87 -3.92 44.18
CA GLN A 815 -44.07 -5.18 44.18
C GLN A 815 -44.62 -6.15 45.21
N PRO A 816 -44.38 -7.44 45.07
CA PRO A 816 -43.32 -8.04 45.96
C PRO A 816 -42.39 -9.05 45.28
N ALA A 817 -41.19 -9.13 45.87
CA ALA A 817 -40.19 -10.19 45.74
C ALA A 817 -40.40 -11.22 46.85
N PRO A 818 -39.44 -12.14 47.05
CA PRO A 818 -38.90 -13.27 46.29
C PRO A 818 -39.01 -14.59 47.02
N VAL A 819 -38.65 -15.75 46.44
CA VAL A 819 -38.14 -17.00 47.05
C VAL A 819 -37.83 -17.95 45.89
N GLY A 820 -36.74 -18.60 45.65
CA GLY A 820 -35.77 -19.30 46.49
C GLY A 820 -35.60 -20.74 45.99
N SER A 821 -34.37 -21.05 45.50
CA SER A 821 -33.65 -22.32 45.60
C SER A 821 -34.06 -23.57 44.79
N ALA A 822 -33.00 -24.12 44.22
CA ALA A 822 -32.55 -25.52 44.21
C ALA A 822 -32.58 -26.27 42.86
N LEU A 823 -31.36 -26.49 42.39
CA LEU A 823 -30.93 -27.59 41.52
C LEU A 823 -31.17 -28.94 42.23
N PRO A 824 -31.33 -30.07 41.53
CA PRO A 824 -30.20 -30.99 41.45
C PRO A 824 -30.03 -31.74 40.11
N PRO A 825 -28.99 -32.60 39.99
CA PRO A 825 -28.18 -32.78 38.83
C PRO A 825 -28.41 -34.08 38.04
N PRO A 826 -27.44 -34.58 37.22
CA PRO A 826 -27.68 -35.27 35.98
C PRO A 826 -27.67 -36.81 36.08
N ALA A 827 -28.13 -37.47 35.05
CA ALA A 827 -27.84 -38.88 34.83
C ALA A 827 -27.60 -39.18 33.34
N GLN A 828 -26.43 -39.69 33.05
CA GLN A 828 -26.09 -40.60 31.96
C GLN A 828 -26.33 -42.04 32.44
N PRO A 829 -26.03 -43.11 31.63
CA PRO A 829 -25.87 -43.36 30.21
C PRO A 829 -26.40 -44.73 29.66
N THR A 830 -26.24 -44.92 28.35
CA THR A 830 -25.90 -46.13 27.55
C THR A 830 -26.87 -47.29 27.48
N PRO A 831 -26.60 -48.29 26.59
CA PRO A 831 -26.45 -48.28 25.13
C PRO A 831 -27.25 -49.38 24.40
N ASP A 832 -26.92 -49.67 23.14
CA ASP A 832 -27.34 -50.84 22.29
C ASP A 832 -28.53 -50.56 21.36
N GLY A 833 -28.52 -50.80 20.14
CA GLY A 833 -27.72 -51.70 19.29
C GLY A 833 -28.51 -51.98 18.02
N SER A 834 -27.81 -52.10 16.93
CA SER A 834 -28.12 -52.95 15.77
C SER A 834 -29.11 -52.50 14.68
N ALA A 835 -28.49 -52.41 13.52
CA ALA A 835 -28.90 -53.08 12.25
C ALA A 835 -29.75 -52.29 11.23
N LEU A 836 -29.07 -52.04 10.12
CA LEU A 836 -29.59 -51.85 8.75
C LEU A 836 -30.57 -52.92 8.31
N PRO A 837 -31.46 -52.66 7.30
CA PRO A 837 -31.06 -52.88 5.95
C PRO A 837 -31.61 -51.84 4.92
N ALA A 838 -30.93 -51.73 3.80
CA ALA A 838 -31.45 -51.34 2.47
C ALA A 838 -32.07 -52.59 1.80
N PRO A 839 -32.57 -52.58 0.57
CA PRO A 839 -32.78 -51.57 -0.48
C PRO A 839 -34.09 -51.70 -1.30
N ASP A 840 -34.12 -51.11 -2.52
CA ASP A 840 -34.99 -51.33 -3.68
C ASP A 840 -36.26 -50.44 -3.76
N GLY A 841 -36.65 -49.82 -4.85
CA GLY A 841 -36.39 -49.93 -6.25
C GLY A 841 -37.42 -49.14 -7.01
N ASN A 842 -37.00 -48.63 -8.12
CA ASN A 842 -37.73 -48.33 -9.36
C ASN A 842 -39.20 -47.81 -9.37
N ALA A 843 -39.42 -46.69 -10.06
CA ALA A 843 -40.22 -46.61 -11.29
C ALA A 843 -40.40 -45.15 -11.76
N GLN A 844 -39.98 -44.90 -13.00
CA GLN A 844 -40.65 -43.95 -13.91
C GLN A 844 -41.93 -44.60 -14.43
N PRO A 845 -42.94 -43.89 -15.04
CA PRO A 845 -42.79 -43.25 -16.31
C PRO A 845 -43.69 -42.01 -16.65
N ALA A 846 -43.35 -41.41 -17.80
CA ALA A 846 -44.11 -40.89 -18.96
C ALA A 846 -44.93 -39.60 -18.75
N ALA A 847 -44.57 -38.52 -19.46
CA ALA A 847 -44.88 -38.12 -20.85
C ALA A 847 -46.34 -37.68 -21.13
N ASP A 848 -46.42 -36.42 -21.60
CA ASP A 848 -47.24 -35.87 -22.69
C ASP A 848 -47.13 -34.35 -22.63
N GLY A 849 -46.79 -33.57 -23.63
CA GLY A 849 -47.00 -33.65 -25.07
C GLY A 849 -47.90 -32.46 -25.50
N SER A 850 -47.27 -31.60 -26.30
CA SER A 850 -47.86 -30.78 -27.39
C SER A 850 -47.23 -29.38 -27.43
N ALA A 851 -46.43 -29.11 -28.38
CA ALA A 851 -46.62 -28.80 -29.82
C ALA A 851 -46.60 -27.27 -30.08
N LEU A 852 -45.59 -26.96 -30.91
CA LEU A 852 -45.31 -25.69 -31.62
C LEU A 852 -46.51 -25.18 -32.47
N PRO A 853 -46.44 -23.96 -33.06
CA PRO A 853 -45.92 -23.91 -34.40
C PRO A 853 -44.93 -22.76 -34.72
N ALA A 854 -44.14 -23.08 -35.73
CA ALA A 854 -43.28 -22.23 -36.52
C ALA A 854 -44.05 -21.50 -37.63
N LEU A 855 -43.43 -20.42 -38.13
CA LEU A 855 -43.52 -19.93 -39.52
C LEU A 855 -42.45 -18.81 -39.61
N ASP A 856 -41.39 -18.98 -40.33
CA ASP A 856 -41.10 -18.93 -41.79
C ASP A 856 -40.92 -17.49 -42.28
N GLY A 857 -39.79 -17.21 -42.85
CA GLY A 857 -39.54 -16.81 -44.18
C GLY A 857 -38.42 -15.77 -44.41
N SER A 858 -37.30 -16.30 -44.85
CA SER A 858 -36.43 -15.86 -45.97
C SER A 858 -36.30 -14.38 -46.34
N ALA A 859 -35.04 -13.92 -46.46
CA ALA A 859 -34.38 -13.53 -47.70
C ALA A 859 -33.00 -12.85 -47.46
N GLN A 860 -31.99 -13.43 -48.06
CA GLN A 860 -30.77 -12.74 -48.46
C GLN A 860 -30.98 -12.03 -49.83
N PRO A 861 -30.17 -11.05 -50.20
CA PRO A 861 -28.99 -11.35 -51.03
C PRO A 861 -27.73 -10.50 -50.74
N ALA A 862 -26.64 -11.11 -51.13
CA ALA A 862 -25.31 -10.51 -51.32
C ALA A 862 -25.22 -9.88 -52.72
N PRO A 863 -24.04 -9.45 -53.24
CA PRO A 863 -22.93 -8.64 -52.69
C PRO A 863 -22.52 -7.47 -53.63
N VAL A 864 -21.65 -6.55 -53.24
CA VAL A 864 -20.63 -5.92 -54.15
C VAL A 864 -19.50 -5.35 -53.31
N GLY A 865 -18.26 -5.64 -53.75
CA GLY A 865 -17.02 -5.22 -53.10
C GLY A 865 -16.54 -3.82 -53.52
N SER A 866 -15.62 -3.35 -52.73
CA SER A 866 -14.30 -2.76 -53.19
C SER A 866 -13.52 -2.22 -52.00
N ALA A 867 -12.23 -2.39 -52.14
CA ALA A 867 -11.16 -2.08 -51.16
C ALA A 867 -11.14 -0.66 -50.68
N LEU A 868 -10.75 -0.50 -49.40
CA LEU A 868 -9.87 0.59 -48.95
C LEU A 868 -9.22 0.22 -47.63
N GLN A 869 -7.92 0.48 -47.58
CA GLN A 869 -7.01 0.30 -46.47
C GLN A 869 -7.53 0.92 -45.17
N GLY A 870 -7.61 0.11 -44.11
CA GLY A 870 -8.01 0.54 -42.78
C GLY A 870 -6.80 0.60 -41.87
N SER A 871 -6.67 1.68 -41.20
CA SER A 871 -5.82 1.90 -40.05
C SER A 871 -6.28 1.06 -38.87
N ALA A 872 -5.35 0.31 -38.28
CA ALA A 872 -5.55 -0.38 -37.02
C ALA A 872 -5.74 0.65 -35.91
N SER A 873 -6.94 0.76 -35.37
CA SER A 873 -7.20 1.45 -34.13
C SER A 873 -6.93 0.48 -32.98
N SER A 874 -5.82 0.67 -32.27
CA SER A 874 -5.53 0.04 -31.03
C SER A 874 -6.54 0.52 -29.97
N LEU A 875 -7.37 -0.37 -29.49
CA LEU A 875 -8.12 -0.16 -28.26
C LEU A 875 -7.12 -0.13 -27.11
N LYS A 876 -6.82 1.06 -26.63
CA LYS A 876 -6.05 1.27 -25.40
C LYS A 876 -6.95 0.94 -24.21
N GLY A 877 -6.55 -0.05 -23.44
CA GLY A 877 -7.10 -0.30 -22.13
C GLY A 877 -6.89 0.92 -21.22
N THR A 878 -7.95 1.35 -20.56
CA THR A 878 -7.93 2.43 -19.58
C THR A 878 -7.30 1.92 -18.28
N GLY A 879 -5.98 1.88 -18.23
CA GLY A 879 -5.25 1.79 -16.98
C GLY A 879 -4.86 3.20 -16.56
N PHE A 880 -5.37 3.67 -15.46
CA PHE A 880 -4.89 4.91 -14.84
C PHE A 880 -3.46 4.70 -14.38
N SER A 881 -2.51 5.17 -15.16
CA SER A 881 -1.13 5.40 -14.72
C SER A 881 -0.94 6.92 -14.65
N PRO A 882 -0.69 7.50 -13.48
CA PRO A 882 -0.40 8.93 -13.37
C PRO A 882 0.97 9.32 -13.94
N TYR A 883 1.76 8.38 -14.43
CA TYR A 883 3.11 8.64 -14.92
C TYR A 883 3.30 8.23 -16.37
N LYS A 884 2.79 9.03 -17.31
CA LYS A 884 3.37 9.09 -18.64
C LYS A 884 4.46 10.16 -18.64
N ASN A 885 5.69 9.70 -18.62
CA ASN A 885 6.85 10.51 -18.94
C ASN A 885 6.76 10.93 -20.43
N SER A 886 6.28 12.12 -20.69
CA SER A 886 6.43 12.76 -22.00
C SER A 886 7.86 13.28 -22.14
N GLN A 887 8.81 12.40 -22.39
CA GLN A 887 10.02 12.80 -23.08
C GLN A 887 9.67 12.85 -24.56
N GLU A 888 9.45 14.05 -25.07
CA GLU A 888 9.85 14.63 -26.32
C GLU A 888 8.91 15.76 -26.73
N LYS A 889 9.30 16.94 -26.35
CA LYS A 889 9.36 18.10 -27.26
C LYS A 889 10.19 19.15 -26.55
N LYS A 890 11.50 19.13 -26.83
CA LYS A 890 12.32 20.30 -26.61
C LYS A 890 11.73 21.43 -27.47
N ARG A 891 10.89 22.25 -26.86
CA ARG A 891 10.66 23.60 -27.29
C ARG A 891 11.68 24.48 -26.58
N ALA A 892 12.60 24.97 -27.33
CA ALA A 892 13.45 26.07 -26.93
C ALA A 892 12.55 27.23 -26.46
N LEU A 893 12.54 27.46 -25.16
CA LEU A 893 12.01 28.62 -24.48
C LEU A 893 13.03 28.98 -23.42
N ALA A 894 13.89 29.88 -23.72
CA ALA A 894 14.28 30.95 -22.82
C ALA A 894 15.20 31.90 -23.48
N PRO A 895 15.05 33.20 -23.31
CA PRO A 895 16.19 34.07 -23.23
C PRO A 895 16.83 33.83 -21.85
N GLU A 896 18.11 33.53 -21.84
CA GLU A 896 18.97 33.64 -20.67
C GLU A 896 18.83 35.06 -20.10
N GLY A 897 18.15 35.15 -18.97
CA GLY A 897 18.08 36.34 -18.17
C GLY A 897 17.84 35.86 -16.74
N ASP A 898 18.76 36.21 -15.86
CA ASP A 898 18.72 35.97 -14.41
C ASP A 898 17.47 36.69 -13.85
N GLN A 899 16.27 36.13 -14.04
CA GLN A 899 15.02 36.67 -13.50
C GLN A 899 14.78 36.10 -12.09
N SER A 900 15.41 36.75 -11.12
CA SER A 900 15.05 36.56 -9.73
C SER A 900 13.72 37.25 -9.44
N CYS A 901 12.77 36.51 -8.87
CA CYS A 901 11.49 37.03 -8.38
C CYS A 901 11.61 37.40 -6.91
N THR A 902 10.89 38.42 -6.44
CA THR A 902 10.90 38.77 -5.03
C THR A 902 9.50 39.08 -4.50
N ALA A 903 9.26 38.67 -3.23
CA ALA A 903 8.10 39.03 -2.43
C ALA A 903 8.57 39.71 -1.13
N ASP A 904 8.16 40.97 -0.93
CA ASP A 904 8.53 41.79 0.22
C ASP A 904 7.36 41.87 1.19
N PHE A 905 7.56 41.38 2.40
CA PHE A 905 6.61 41.43 3.50
C PHE A 905 7.02 42.47 4.54
N ALA A 906 6.10 43.36 4.92
CA ALA A 906 6.35 44.36 5.93
C ALA A 906 5.98 43.81 7.33
N TYR A 907 6.94 43.66 8.22
CA TYR A 907 6.68 43.23 9.58
C TYR A 907 6.12 44.38 10.45
N LYS A 908 4.91 44.19 10.97
CA LYS A 908 4.23 45.19 11.83
C LYS A 908 4.14 44.79 13.31
N GLY A 909 4.70 43.62 13.67
CA GLY A 909 4.58 43.08 15.02
C GLY A 909 5.56 43.65 16.00
N LYS A 910 5.55 43.12 17.23
CA LYS A 910 6.47 43.51 18.32
C LYS A 910 7.90 43.04 18.04
N ALA A 911 8.88 43.77 18.53
CA ALA A 911 10.28 43.36 18.47
C ALA A 911 10.50 42.05 19.26
N GLY A 912 11.28 41.13 18.71
CA GLY A 912 11.56 39.84 19.35
C GLY A 912 12.42 38.92 18.49
N ARG A 913 12.63 37.69 19.00
CA ARG A 913 13.24 36.62 18.23
C ARG A 913 12.15 35.65 17.81
N PHE A 914 12.21 35.22 16.54
CA PHE A 914 11.17 34.41 15.89
C PHE A 914 11.79 33.30 15.05
N LYS A 915 10.95 32.36 14.67
CA LYS A 915 11.14 31.47 13.50
C LYS A 915 10.28 32.01 12.36
N ILE A 916 10.76 31.98 11.16
CA ILE A 916 9.96 32.27 9.96
C ILE A 916 9.78 30.98 9.20
N ALA A 917 8.55 30.54 9.08
CA ALA A 917 8.17 29.43 8.20
C ALA A 917 7.73 30.00 6.87
N VAL A 918 8.32 29.51 5.79
CA VAL A 918 7.97 29.87 4.42
C VAL A 918 7.26 28.69 3.80
N GLN A 919 5.97 28.85 3.46
CA GLN A 919 5.18 27.86 2.76
C GLN A 919 5.40 28.05 1.26
N TYR A 920 5.86 26.98 0.59
CA TYR A 920 6.19 27.00 -0.82
C TYR A 920 5.80 25.68 -1.49
N PHE A 921 5.85 25.64 -2.81
CA PHE A 921 5.58 24.44 -3.58
C PHE A 921 6.89 23.87 -4.14
N ASP A 922 7.05 22.56 -4.03
CA ASP A 922 8.18 21.78 -4.54
C ASP A 922 7.70 20.99 -5.75
N LEU A 923 7.96 21.52 -6.95
CA LEU A 923 7.33 21.02 -8.17
C LEU A 923 8.14 19.93 -8.86
N GLN A 924 7.44 19.08 -9.60
CA GLN A 924 8.07 17.95 -10.29
C GLN A 924 9.14 18.39 -11.30
N GLY A 925 10.32 17.82 -11.17
CA GLY A 925 11.40 17.93 -12.18
C GLY A 925 12.21 19.20 -12.12
N GLY A 926 12.00 20.05 -11.10
CA GLY A 926 12.71 21.29 -10.89
C GLY A 926 13.62 21.30 -9.68
N ALA A 927 14.38 22.40 -9.53
CA ALA A 927 15.21 22.68 -8.37
C ALA A 927 15.28 24.19 -8.12
N ALA A 928 14.13 24.84 -7.96
CA ALA A 928 14.05 26.26 -7.68
C ALA A 928 14.77 26.62 -6.37
N LYS A 929 15.42 27.77 -6.35
CA LYS A 929 16.18 28.23 -5.19
C LYS A 929 15.53 29.42 -4.54
N PHE A 930 15.38 29.36 -3.23
CA PHE A 930 14.81 30.43 -2.42
C PHE A 930 15.86 31.00 -1.44
N THR A 931 15.74 32.29 -1.17
CA THR A 931 16.57 32.97 -0.18
C THR A 931 15.72 33.98 0.57
N LEU A 932 15.74 33.91 1.92
CA LEU A 932 15.18 34.94 2.78
C LEU A 932 16.24 35.97 3.14
N SER A 933 15.91 37.24 2.99
CA SER A 933 16.73 38.35 3.54
C SER A 933 15.89 39.27 4.42
N LEU A 934 16.52 39.82 5.45
CA LEU A 934 15.96 40.81 6.36
C LEU A 934 16.64 42.15 6.10
N ASN A 935 15.89 43.14 5.65
CA ASN A 935 16.43 44.47 5.29
C ASN A 935 17.61 44.36 4.31
N GLY A 936 17.58 43.40 3.41
CA GLY A 936 18.61 43.16 2.39
C GLY A 936 19.80 42.33 2.84
N GLN A 937 19.81 41.80 4.05
CA GLN A 937 20.87 40.90 4.55
C GLN A 937 20.33 39.52 4.86
N GLN A 938 21.07 38.49 4.50
CA GLN A 938 20.74 37.10 4.83
C GLN A 938 21.05 36.85 6.33
N PRO A 939 20.06 36.40 7.13
CA PRO A 939 20.24 36.35 8.58
C PRO A 939 21.12 35.20 9.10
N ASN A 940 21.13 34.06 8.40
CA ASN A 940 21.89 32.86 8.74
C ASN A 940 21.95 31.89 7.57
N SER A 941 22.57 30.70 7.75
CA SER A 941 22.68 29.67 6.73
C SER A 941 21.35 29.01 6.35
N ASP A 942 20.37 28.97 7.27
CA ASP A 942 19.06 28.35 7.03
C ASP A 942 18.19 29.20 6.09
N ALA A 943 18.59 30.44 5.83
CA ALA A 943 17.85 31.38 5.02
C ALA A 943 17.98 31.14 3.49
N SER A 944 18.63 30.07 3.06
CA SER A 944 18.66 29.64 1.66
C SER A 944 18.39 28.13 1.57
N TRP A 945 17.50 27.77 0.64
CA TRP A 945 17.13 26.37 0.42
C TRP A 945 16.75 26.15 -1.05
N SER A 946 16.66 24.87 -1.45
CA SER A 946 16.18 24.46 -2.75
C SER A 946 14.87 23.69 -2.60
N ALA A 947 13.99 23.81 -3.59
CA ALA A 947 12.87 22.93 -3.84
C ALA A 947 13.37 21.85 -4.79
N ASP A 948 13.96 20.78 -4.27
CA ASP A 948 14.64 19.74 -5.04
C ASP A 948 14.20 18.31 -4.71
N ALA A 949 13.09 18.19 -3.97
CA ALA A 949 12.55 16.90 -3.57
C ALA A 949 11.79 16.17 -4.68
N THR A 950 11.57 16.80 -5.83
CA THR A 950 10.95 16.23 -7.03
C THR A 950 9.60 15.55 -6.72
N LEU A 951 8.62 16.35 -6.33
CA LEU A 951 7.29 15.88 -5.98
C LEU A 951 6.39 15.65 -7.21
N PRO A 952 5.32 14.82 -7.12
CA PRO A 952 4.69 14.22 -8.29
C PRO A 952 3.90 15.17 -9.20
N THR A 953 3.60 16.39 -8.78
CA THR A 953 2.76 17.31 -9.56
C THR A 953 3.55 18.46 -10.18
N PRO A 954 3.29 18.79 -11.47
CA PRO A 954 3.99 19.87 -12.17
C PRO A 954 3.40 21.27 -11.93
N HIS A 955 2.34 21.36 -11.12
CA HIS A 955 1.63 22.60 -10.78
C HIS A 955 1.54 22.78 -9.27
N PRO A 956 1.39 24.02 -8.75
CA PRO A 956 1.07 24.21 -7.34
C PRO A 956 -0.18 23.42 -6.95
N HIS A 957 -0.01 22.52 -6.01
CA HIS A 957 -1.01 21.58 -5.55
C HIS A 957 -0.75 21.21 -4.08
N ALA A 958 -1.77 20.80 -3.35
CA ALA A 958 -1.61 20.36 -1.96
C ALA A 958 -0.54 19.27 -1.82
N ASP A 959 -0.37 18.41 -2.82
CA ASP A 959 0.61 17.32 -2.81
C ASP A 959 2.07 17.79 -2.71
N ASN A 960 2.38 18.94 -3.26
CA ASN A 960 3.74 19.49 -3.30
C ASN A 960 3.91 20.75 -2.44
N SER A 961 2.89 21.12 -1.68
CA SER A 961 2.96 22.23 -0.73
C SER A 961 3.67 21.79 0.56
N THR A 962 4.72 22.50 0.93
CA THR A 962 5.52 22.22 2.13
C THR A 962 6.14 23.49 2.68
N ARG A 963 6.90 23.39 3.77
CA ARG A 963 7.50 24.59 4.38
C ARG A 963 8.96 24.43 4.76
N HIS A 964 9.67 25.53 4.63
CA HIS A 964 11.02 25.69 5.14
C HIS A 964 11.02 26.61 6.36
N ILE A 965 11.75 26.24 7.42
CA ILE A 965 11.77 27.00 8.68
C ILE A 965 13.15 27.62 8.90
N ILE A 966 13.19 28.94 8.98
CA ILE A 966 14.38 29.70 9.31
C ILE A 966 14.33 30.07 10.78
N HIS A 967 15.35 29.65 11.53
CA HIS A 967 15.40 29.80 12.98
C HIS A 967 16.08 31.11 13.42
N ASN A 968 15.72 31.57 14.63
CA ASN A 968 16.44 32.58 15.37
C ASN A 968 16.54 33.96 14.67
N ILE A 969 15.47 34.41 14.05
CA ILE A 969 15.39 35.72 13.37
C ILE A 969 15.00 36.81 14.34
N ALA A 970 15.79 37.85 14.42
CA ALA A 970 15.45 39.06 15.20
C ALA A 970 14.61 40.01 14.33
N LEU A 971 13.37 40.26 14.72
CA LEU A 971 12.45 41.17 14.02
C LEU A 971 12.04 42.33 14.90
N LYS A 972 11.83 43.50 14.30
CA LYS A 972 11.18 44.67 14.87
C LYS A 972 10.22 45.32 13.89
N SER A 973 9.23 46.05 14.37
CA SER A 973 8.28 46.73 13.50
C SER A 973 8.98 47.64 12.50
N GLY A 974 8.58 47.57 11.24
CA GLY A 974 9.19 48.25 10.10
C GLY A 974 10.24 47.45 9.34
N ASP A 975 10.64 46.27 9.85
CA ASP A 975 11.53 45.41 9.09
C ASP A 975 10.85 44.86 7.81
N THR A 976 11.63 44.72 6.77
CA THR A 976 11.21 44.10 5.52
C THR A 976 11.78 42.66 5.42
N ILE A 977 10.91 41.68 5.38
CA ILE A 977 11.26 40.30 5.10
C ILE A 977 11.10 40.09 3.61
N ARG A 978 12.18 39.78 2.90
CA ARG A 978 12.16 39.52 1.47
C ARG A 978 12.43 38.05 1.20
N ILE A 979 11.56 37.41 0.45
CA ILE A 979 11.82 36.12 -0.20
C ILE A 979 12.26 36.41 -1.63
N SER A 980 13.47 36.02 -1.99
CA SER A 980 13.99 36.02 -3.36
C SER A 980 14.00 34.60 -3.86
N ALA A 981 13.54 34.38 -5.09
CA ALA A 981 13.49 33.07 -5.68
C ALA A 981 14.07 33.09 -7.09
N ASN A 982 14.83 32.05 -7.41
CA ASN A 982 15.38 31.80 -8.73
C ASN A 982 14.72 30.54 -9.25
N PRO A 983 13.78 30.65 -10.21
CA PRO A 983 13.17 29.50 -10.86
C PRO A 983 14.21 28.75 -11.68
N ASP A 984 13.97 27.50 -11.93
CA ASP A 984 14.66 26.77 -12.99
C ASP A 984 13.74 26.53 -14.20
N ALA A 985 14.21 25.75 -15.17
CA ALA A 985 13.46 25.53 -16.41
C ALA A 985 12.09 24.85 -16.21
N THR A 986 11.88 24.17 -15.10
CA THR A 986 10.71 23.35 -14.82
C THR A 986 10.02 23.70 -13.51
N ASP A 987 10.72 24.32 -12.56
CA ASP A 987 10.17 24.79 -11.29
C ASP A 987 10.08 26.32 -11.27
N PRO A 988 8.86 26.90 -11.28
CA PRO A 988 8.61 28.34 -11.26
C PRO A 988 8.76 28.98 -9.89
N ALA A 989 9.33 28.32 -8.92
CA ALA A 989 9.53 28.81 -7.56
C ALA A 989 8.24 29.37 -6.93
N ALA A 990 7.19 28.59 -6.88
CA ALA A 990 5.89 29.02 -6.37
C ALA A 990 5.89 29.16 -4.84
N LEU A 991 5.21 30.22 -4.35
CA LEU A 991 5.16 30.59 -2.93
C LEU A 991 3.71 30.82 -2.51
N ASP A 992 3.33 30.37 -1.30
CA ASP A 992 2.00 30.55 -0.72
C ASP A 992 2.01 31.68 0.32
N TYR A 993 2.69 31.52 1.44
CA TYR A 993 2.75 32.53 2.50
C TYR A 993 4.02 32.42 3.35
N ILE A 994 4.24 33.39 4.23
CA ILE A 994 5.17 33.24 5.33
C ILE A 994 4.42 33.32 6.66
N GLU A 995 4.90 32.56 7.66
CA GLU A 995 4.33 32.56 9.01
C GLU A 995 5.40 32.89 10.05
N ILE A 996 5.11 33.85 10.92
CA ILE A 996 6.04 34.33 11.95
C ILE A 996 5.69 33.62 13.26
N LEU A 997 6.52 32.68 13.65
CA LEU A 997 6.32 31.84 14.81
C LEU A 997 7.19 32.27 15.99
N PRO A 998 6.71 32.19 17.25
CA PRO A 998 7.55 32.44 18.42
C PRO A 998 8.82 31.58 18.35
N ALA A 999 9.98 32.18 18.71
CA ALA A 999 11.14 31.34 19.01
C ALA A 999 10.78 30.53 20.25
N THR A 1000 10.76 29.21 20.13
CA THR A 1000 10.58 28.35 21.30
C THR A 1000 11.70 28.63 22.28
N PRO A 1001 11.43 28.75 23.61
CA PRO A 1001 12.45 29.02 24.61
C PRO A 1001 13.60 28.03 24.55
#